data_24500aa38903b37dbedd2d90499cc36b
#
_entry.id   24500aa38903b37dbedd2d90499cc36b
#
_cell.length_a   1.000
_cell.length_b   1.000
_cell.length_c   1.000
_cell.angle_alpha   90.00
_cell.angle_beta   90.00
_cell.angle_gamma   90.00
#
_symmetry.space_group_name_H-M   'P 1'
#
loop_
_entity.id
_entity.type
_entity.pdbx_description
1 polymer ?
#
loop_
_entity_poly.entity_id
_entity_poly.type
_entity_poly.pdbx_seq_one_letter_code
_entity_poly.pdbx_strand_id
1 'polypeptide(L)'
;MKWGDTVAVRMKEPRLAFPIEAMTQNFVFTNTQDVWAGYKIAHQVFPLNDLDFFKEYIEDGEGVIENDNYEYHFMNIPEYFDLDEHIEETIDNLVRGSFSDLGKIYFHQAGEIMQDEVQMNQYSTYLFVRFTTPIQVANPLEYVELFKDMCVRLIHHLTGQRVPRSVLLSTFRKAEKQLYNDLSNYKSIERLDTKTVGRLFYYFFHRANTRLPQRDLLVEEMTEGMIENHRGYLTIEQIGKTHYLSFLTLTDVPTSMFGSAFVQNLQDSLSSPIETHTRVTFDHVDKDRRHVHKMRKRIFEQDKDQETVDGILDDDEVVLFGEERLRDLNERLKTKERRLCRMTLTFVLAAESKKELEERIKEVDFVLDGTAYKLYRPIVDQLTLFNQCLIGSSQTFKSYEQVVTTGYVADLGMDLEKEVGNRYGLPLGRVITSKKIKSVQQALSLSSKIVWFFPNLTKRAIEGAQHTNGNTLIIGPPGQGKSVLVKYIFLWLTFLGQKILYVDPKNETEIFFRKALEKFGYIPEFKVLYERINFISLSNEERYRGMLDPLLFLPREQAIQTARNVLENFGEVNTDSHTASDKKTLILEAVERVMNGKGKKHLTKVIEVIREKDPQLAKLISGHHMGLGKILLGNDYSEPIRFENQINVLGTQGLMIPTQAEIDSGRLNNEQIAGMSIMEVIMKMTYIFSTDKNEDAAIIFDEAKGFEDTAQGQFLIEDSLRKGRANVTDIYLVTQAFMDYDREDKKELLSYKFAFRPNQKEAQEKVLHFFGMESNSANLQLINELKSGTCLFQDHRGRNQPIAIDVLFDSWLLAISSTNKEDEATQQALKLEQGG
;
A
#
# COMPACT_ATOMS: atom_id res chain seq x y z
N MET A 1 -69.43 -11.28 35.08
CA MET A 1 -68.22 -11.62 34.31
C MET A 1 -67.27 -10.54 34.46
N LYS A 2 -66.26 -10.69 35.32
CA LYS A 2 -65.18 -9.69 35.52
C LYS A 2 -64.04 -10.07 34.60
N TRP A 3 -63.77 -9.22 33.66
CA TRP A 3 -62.55 -9.22 32.89
C TRP A 3 -61.50 -8.46 33.70
N GLY A 4 -60.31 -9.01 33.88
CA GLY A 4 -59.21 -8.26 34.36
C GLY A 4 -58.29 -9.07 35.28
N ASP A 5 -57.42 -9.87 34.74
CA ASP A 5 -56.08 -10.03 35.30
C ASP A 5 -55.13 -10.31 34.15
N THR A 6 -54.71 -9.22 33.54
CA THR A 6 -53.57 -9.19 32.61
C THR A 6 -52.33 -9.47 33.48
N VAL A 7 -51.83 -10.68 33.41
CA VAL A 7 -50.52 -11.02 33.97
C VAL A 7 -49.50 -10.19 33.19
N ALA A 8 -49.07 -9.07 33.75
CA ALA A 8 -47.91 -8.34 33.28
C ALA A 8 -46.70 -9.26 33.43
N VAL A 9 -46.30 -9.89 32.34
CA VAL A 9 -44.98 -10.53 32.28
C VAL A 9 -43.98 -9.40 32.45
N ARG A 10 -43.44 -9.21 33.66
CA ARG A 10 -42.26 -8.38 33.89
C ARG A 10 -41.15 -8.98 33.05
N MET A 11 -40.91 -8.42 31.90
CA MET A 11 -39.61 -8.60 31.21
C MET A 11 -38.56 -8.18 32.22
N LYS A 12 -37.68 -9.11 32.64
CA LYS A 12 -36.51 -8.79 33.41
C LYS A 12 -35.66 -7.86 32.51
N GLU A 13 -35.44 -6.64 32.96
CA GLU A 13 -34.49 -5.75 32.29
C GLU A 13 -33.16 -6.51 32.17
N PRO A 14 -32.54 -6.51 30.97
CA PRO A 14 -31.27 -7.15 30.79
C PRO A 14 -30.25 -6.46 31.70
N ARG A 15 -29.72 -7.19 32.67
CA ARG A 15 -28.67 -6.70 33.53
C ARG A 15 -27.32 -7.01 32.85
N LEU A 16 -26.49 -6.00 32.68
CA LEU A 16 -25.11 -6.17 32.26
C LEU A 16 -24.38 -6.94 33.37
N ALA A 17 -23.88 -8.11 33.08
CA ALA A 17 -23.00 -8.86 33.95
C ALA A 17 -21.63 -8.93 33.27
N PHE A 18 -20.58 -8.42 33.94
CA PHE A 18 -19.22 -8.58 33.45
C PHE A 18 -18.91 -10.09 33.34
N PRO A 19 -18.61 -10.61 32.14
CA PRO A 19 -18.62 -12.07 31.94
C PRO A 19 -17.39 -12.77 32.51
N ILE A 20 -16.31 -12.04 32.84
CA ILE A 20 -15.01 -12.62 33.16
C ILE A 20 -14.85 -12.77 34.66
N GLU A 21 -14.36 -13.94 35.06
CA GLU A 21 -13.89 -14.22 36.44
C GLU A 21 -12.39 -14.02 36.60
N ALA A 22 -11.59 -14.45 35.58
CA ALA A 22 -10.14 -14.37 35.61
C ALA A 22 -9.52 -14.43 34.21
N MET A 23 -8.32 -13.92 34.10
CA MET A 23 -7.47 -13.99 32.91
C MET A 23 -6.09 -14.49 33.30
N THR A 24 -5.47 -15.35 32.49
CA THR A 24 -4.08 -15.76 32.64
C THR A 24 -3.50 -16.21 31.31
N GLN A 25 -2.35 -15.70 30.96
CA GLN A 25 -1.78 -15.88 29.62
C GLN A 25 -2.82 -15.49 28.54
N ASN A 26 -3.10 -16.37 27.57
CA ASN A 26 -4.14 -16.19 26.57
C ASN A 26 -5.51 -16.79 26.97
N PHE A 27 -5.67 -17.27 28.22
CA PHE A 27 -6.94 -17.83 28.69
C PHE A 27 -7.80 -16.80 29.39
N VAL A 28 -9.11 -16.87 29.09
CA VAL A 28 -10.16 -16.11 29.76
C VAL A 28 -11.14 -17.09 30.39
N PHE A 29 -11.31 -17.00 31.70
CA PHE A 29 -12.25 -17.78 32.49
C PHE A 29 -13.49 -16.94 32.77
N THR A 30 -14.65 -17.52 32.48
CA THR A 30 -15.93 -16.81 32.65
C THR A 30 -16.63 -17.18 33.94
N ASN A 31 -17.54 -16.32 34.40
CA ASN A 31 -18.42 -16.59 35.52
C ASN A 31 -19.34 -17.81 35.33
N THR A 32 -19.56 -18.23 34.08
CA THR A 32 -20.29 -19.44 33.68
C THR A 32 -19.41 -20.68 33.65
N GLN A 33 -18.14 -20.58 34.04
CA GLN A 33 -17.12 -21.63 34.01
C GLN A 33 -16.72 -22.04 32.57
N ASP A 34 -17.00 -21.24 31.59
CA ASP A 34 -16.48 -21.44 30.24
C ASP A 34 -15.03 -20.96 30.16
N VAL A 35 -14.25 -21.59 29.28
CA VAL A 35 -12.86 -21.24 29.03
C VAL A 35 -12.69 -20.81 27.58
N TRP A 36 -12.11 -19.65 27.39
CA TRP A 36 -11.78 -19.09 26.08
C TRP A 36 -10.28 -18.95 25.92
N ALA A 37 -9.77 -19.20 24.71
CA ALA A 37 -8.39 -18.89 24.37
C ALA A 37 -8.36 -17.75 23.34
N GLY A 38 -7.50 -16.77 23.54
CA GLY A 38 -7.38 -15.57 22.70
C GLY A 38 -6.11 -15.56 21.87
N TYR A 39 -6.26 -15.16 20.61
CA TYR A 39 -5.20 -15.05 19.60
C TYR A 39 -5.32 -13.73 18.84
N LYS A 40 -4.19 -13.22 18.36
CA LYS A 40 -4.13 -12.17 17.34
C LYS A 40 -3.83 -12.82 16.00
N ILE A 41 -4.59 -12.48 14.95
CA ILE A 41 -4.36 -12.95 13.58
C ILE A 41 -3.60 -11.86 12.83
N ALA A 42 -2.49 -12.23 12.18
CA ALA A 42 -1.78 -11.31 11.31
C ALA A 42 -2.60 -11.04 10.04
N HIS A 43 -2.63 -9.79 9.61
CA HIS A 43 -3.32 -9.42 8.38
C HIS A 43 -2.59 -9.95 7.16
N GLN A 44 -3.37 -10.39 6.17
CA GLN A 44 -2.91 -10.70 4.84
C GLN A 44 -3.20 -9.52 3.91
N VAL A 45 -2.27 -9.25 3.00
CA VAL A 45 -2.47 -8.17 2.04
C VAL A 45 -3.48 -8.60 0.99
N PHE A 46 -4.50 -7.77 0.81
CA PHE A 46 -5.54 -7.94 -0.19
C PHE A 46 -4.95 -7.77 -1.61
N PRO A 47 -4.81 -8.84 -2.39
CA PRO A 47 -4.42 -8.72 -3.79
C PRO A 47 -5.64 -8.29 -4.61
N LEU A 48 -5.44 -7.34 -5.51
CA LEU A 48 -6.51 -6.82 -6.34
C LEU A 48 -7.08 -7.89 -7.27
N ASN A 49 -8.34 -8.29 -7.06
CA ASN A 49 -9.13 -9.14 -7.96
C ASN A 49 -8.41 -10.44 -8.44
N ASP A 50 -7.59 -11.03 -7.59
CA ASP A 50 -6.92 -12.32 -7.83
C ASP A 50 -7.84 -13.45 -7.36
N LEU A 51 -8.42 -14.19 -8.32
CA LEU A 51 -9.38 -15.25 -8.03
C LEU A 51 -8.74 -16.48 -7.37
N ASP A 52 -7.51 -16.79 -7.73
CA ASP A 52 -6.79 -17.94 -7.16
C ASP A 52 -6.41 -17.68 -5.70
N PHE A 53 -5.96 -16.46 -5.40
CA PHE A 53 -5.73 -16.04 -4.01
C PHE A 53 -7.00 -16.14 -3.17
N PHE A 54 -8.14 -15.61 -3.66
CA PHE A 54 -9.39 -15.67 -2.90
C PHE A 54 -9.84 -17.11 -2.65
N LYS A 55 -9.60 -18.01 -3.57
CA LYS A 55 -9.90 -19.42 -3.39
C LYS A 55 -9.06 -20.03 -2.26
N GLU A 56 -7.76 -19.84 -2.29
CA GLU A 56 -6.83 -20.31 -1.24
C GLU A 56 -7.16 -19.65 0.11
N TYR A 57 -7.40 -18.33 0.11
CA TYR A 57 -7.78 -17.57 1.30
C TYR A 57 -9.05 -18.09 1.97
N ILE A 58 -10.08 -18.44 1.18
CA ILE A 58 -11.34 -19.03 1.69
C ILE A 58 -11.11 -20.44 2.21
N GLU A 59 -10.32 -21.25 1.52
CA GLU A 59 -9.95 -22.61 1.97
C GLU A 59 -9.19 -22.57 3.30
N ASP A 60 -8.24 -21.67 3.47
CA ASP A 60 -7.53 -21.44 4.73
C ASP A 60 -8.46 -20.95 5.84
N GLY A 61 -9.34 -20.01 5.53
CA GLY A 61 -10.34 -19.51 6.50
C GLY A 61 -11.34 -20.58 6.93
N GLU A 62 -11.73 -21.49 6.04
CA GLU A 62 -12.53 -22.66 6.40
C GLU A 62 -11.77 -23.59 7.34
N GLY A 63 -10.47 -23.78 7.12
CA GLY A 63 -9.61 -24.56 8.01
C GLY A 63 -9.53 -23.99 9.44
N VAL A 64 -9.49 -22.67 9.58
CA VAL A 64 -9.50 -22.00 10.90
C VAL A 64 -10.74 -22.37 11.72
N ILE A 65 -11.92 -22.50 11.08
CA ILE A 65 -13.21 -22.79 11.74
C ILE A 65 -13.68 -24.23 11.49
N GLU A 66 -12.75 -25.15 11.19
CA GLU A 66 -13.09 -26.54 10.85
C GLU A 66 -13.73 -27.32 12.02
N ASN A 67 -13.35 -27.02 13.25
CA ASN A 67 -13.76 -27.79 14.42
C ASN A 67 -15.11 -27.32 14.97
N ASP A 68 -16.15 -28.11 14.76
CA ASP A 68 -17.53 -27.85 15.19
C ASP A 68 -17.77 -28.00 16.72
N ASN A 69 -16.75 -28.41 17.48
CA ASN A 69 -16.82 -28.46 18.94
C ASN A 69 -16.46 -27.12 19.60
N TYR A 70 -16.10 -26.12 18.82
CA TYR A 70 -15.72 -24.81 19.34
C TYR A 70 -16.76 -23.75 18.96
N GLU A 71 -16.79 -22.68 19.73
CA GLU A 71 -17.41 -21.41 19.37
C GLU A 71 -16.31 -20.42 19.06
N TYR A 72 -16.40 -19.70 17.94
CA TYR A 72 -15.42 -18.73 17.50
C TYR A 72 -15.98 -17.32 17.58
N HIS A 73 -15.18 -16.39 18.07
CA HIS A 73 -15.51 -14.97 18.12
C HIS A 73 -14.36 -14.18 17.51
N PHE A 74 -14.53 -13.78 16.24
CA PHE A 74 -13.63 -12.88 15.56
C PHE A 74 -14.01 -11.43 15.87
N MET A 75 -12.99 -10.59 16.05
CA MET A 75 -13.16 -9.15 16.31
C MET A 75 -12.16 -8.37 15.50
N ASN A 76 -12.64 -7.38 14.74
CA ASN A 76 -11.78 -6.37 14.13
C ASN A 76 -11.93 -5.08 14.93
N ILE A 77 -10.88 -4.74 15.64
CA ILE A 77 -10.86 -3.59 16.54
C ILE A 77 -10.05 -2.47 15.89
N PRO A 78 -10.61 -1.26 15.73
CA PRO A 78 -9.85 -0.12 15.28
C PRO A 78 -8.90 0.33 16.39
N GLU A 79 -7.62 0.43 16.07
CA GLU A 79 -6.57 0.95 16.94
C GLU A 79 -6.11 2.30 16.41
N TYR A 80 -5.85 3.23 17.32
CA TYR A 80 -5.30 4.54 16.97
C TYR A 80 -3.90 4.35 16.38
N PHE A 81 -3.70 4.88 15.17
CA PHE A 81 -2.39 4.98 14.58
C PHE A 81 -1.72 6.27 15.04
N ASP A 82 -0.65 6.17 15.83
CA ASP A 82 0.09 7.33 16.30
C ASP A 82 1.01 7.84 15.20
N LEU A 83 0.48 8.79 14.40
CA LEU A 83 1.22 9.36 13.28
C LEU A 83 2.44 10.14 13.75
N ASP A 84 2.37 10.81 14.90
CA ASP A 84 3.50 11.56 15.45
C ASP A 84 4.65 10.63 15.82
N GLU A 85 4.36 9.53 16.52
CA GLU A 85 5.36 8.50 16.84
C GLU A 85 5.97 7.91 15.56
N HIS A 86 5.16 7.64 14.54
CA HIS A 86 5.64 7.12 13.26
C HIS A 86 6.51 8.13 12.50
N ILE A 87 6.17 9.41 12.53
CA ILE A 87 6.98 10.49 11.95
C ILE A 87 8.31 10.61 12.67
N GLU A 88 8.33 10.58 14.01
CA GLU A 88 9.57 10.59 14.78
C GLU A 88 10.45 9.37 14.48
N GLU A 89 9.87 8.16 14.43
CA GLU A 89 10.61 6.97 14.02
C GLU A 89 11.17 7.09 12.60
N THR A 90 10.40 7.69 11.67
CA THR A 90 10.86 7.94 10.29
C THR A 90 12.01 8.92 10.27
N ILE A 91 11.93 10.01 11.02
CA ILE A 91 12.99 11.02 11.16
C ILE A 91 14.25 10.37 11.71
N ASP A 92 14.15 9.64 12.82
CA ASP A 92 15.29 9.03 13.51
C ASP A 92 15.99 7.96 12.64
N ASN A 93 15.23 7.21 11.87
CA ASN A 93 15.77 6.14 11.03
C ASN A 93 16.29 6.61 9.68
N LEU A 94 15.69 7.63 9.07
CA LEU A 94 15.90 7.96 7.67
C LEU A 94 16.44 9.36 7.41
N VAL A 95 16.09 10.38 8.20
CA VAL A 95 16.51 11.78 7.93
C VAL A 95 17.99 11.97 8.28
N ARG A 96 18.81 12.20 7.26
CA ARG A 96 20.28 12.29 7.39
C ARG A 96 20.86 13.35 6.44
N GLY A 97 22.15 13.62 6.61
CA GLY A 97 22.91 14.46 5.70
C GLY A 97 22.75 15.97 5.95
N SER A 98 23.13 16.76 4.96
CA SER A 98 23.18 18.23 5.06
C SER A 98 21.82 18.91 5.11
N PHE A 99 20.74 18.19 4.80
CA PHE A 99 19.36 18.67 4.81
C PHE A 99 18.55 18.20 6.02
N SER A 100 19.16 17.54 7.00
CA SER A 100 18.47 16.92 8.13
C SER A 100 17.57 17.91 8.90
N ASP A 101 18.02 19.15 9.11
CA ASP A 101 17.24 20.17 9.82
C ASP A 101 15.94 20.55 9.06
N LEU A 102 16.05 20.74 7.75
CA LEU A 102 14.88 20.99 6.89
C LEU A 102 13.96 19.76 6.81
N GLY A 103 14.58 18.57 6.72
CA GLY A 103 13.84 17.32 6.68
C GLY A 103 12.94 17.12 7.90
N LYS A 104 13.47 17.37 9.10
CA LYS A 104 12.67 17.31 10.33
C LYS A 104 11.47 18.26 10.27
N ILE A 105 11.71 19.53 9.87
CA ILE A 105 10.63 20.52 9.78
C ILE A 105 9.54 20.06 8.82
N TYR A 106 9.89 19.63 7.60
CA TYR A 106 8.92 19.19 6.61
C TYR A 106 8.20 17.90 6.99
N PHE A 107 8.87 16.94 7.66
CA PHE A 107 8.20 15.74 8.14
C PHE A 107 7.18 16.05 9.24
N HIS A 108 7.50 16.94 10.20
CA HIS A 108 6.54 17.38 11.20
C HIS A 108 5.34 18.12 10.59
N GLN A 109 5.58 19.07 9.68
CA GLN A 109 4.51 19.77 8.98
C GLN A 109 3.64 18.81 8.15
N ALA A 110 4.24 17.80 7.52
CA ALA A 110 3.50 16.76 6.82
C ALA A 110 2.61 15.96 7.77
N GLY A 111 3.13 15.63 8.96
CA GLY A 111 2.34 14.97 10.02
C GLY A 111 1.14 15.80 10.44
N GLU A 112 1.32 17.09 10.72
CA GLU A 112 0.24 18.02 11.07
C GLU A 112 -0.84 18.09 9.98
N ILE A 113 -0.46 18.28 8.70
CA ILE A 113 -1.40 18.32 7.58
C ILE A 113 -2.19 17.02 7.46
N MET A 114 -1.52 15.87 7.56
CA MET A 114 -2.17 14.56 7.43
C MET A 114 -3.13 14.25 8.58
N GLN A 115 -2.81 14.70 9.81
CA GLN A 115 -3.70 14.56 10.98
C GLN A 115 -4.97 15.38 10.86
N ASP A 116 -4.86 16.60 10.31
CA ASP A 116 -6.01 17.49 10.14
C ASP A 116 -7.01 16.98 9.09
N GLU A 117 -6.53 16.19 8.13
CA GLU A 117 -7.37 15.73 7.02
C GLU A 117 -8.18 14.47 7.33
N VAL A 118 -7.61 13.49 8.05
CA VAL A 118 -8.24 12.17 8.26
C VAL A 118 -7.83 11.55 9.60
N GLN A 119 -8.81 11.01 10.31
CA GLN A 119 -8.55 10.16 11.48
C GLN A 119 -7.91 8.84 11.04
N MET A 120 -6.63 8.64 11.41
CA MET A 120 -5.88 7.45 11.05
C MET A 120 -6.17 6.31 12.01
N ASN A 121 -6.61 5.17 11.47
CA ASN A 121 -6.87 3.98 12.24
C ASN A 121 -6.25 2.76 11.53
N GLN A 122 -5.67 1.88 12.33
CA GLN A 122 -5.33 0.52 11.92
C GLN A 122 -6.34 -0.43 12.52
N TYR A 123 -6.55 -1.57 11.89
CA TYR A 123 -7.37 -2.63 12.47
C TYR A 123 -6.48 -3.75 12.99
N SER A 124 -6.84 -4.32 14.12
CA SER A 124 -6.26 -5.56 14.63
C SER A 124 -7.33 -6.63 14.68
N THR A 125 -7.03 -7.81 14.12
CA THR A 125 -7.94 -8.95 14.12
C THR A 125 -7.62 -9.88 15.27
N TYR A 126 -8.61 -10.06 16.13
CA TYR A 126 -8.53 -10.96 17.28
C TYR A 126 -9.50 -12.14 17.11
N LEU A 127 -9.08 -13.32 17.54
CA LEU A 127 -9.86 -14.52 17.57
C LEU A 127 -9.93 -15.07 19.00
N PHE A 128 -11.13 -15.21 19.54
CA PHE A 128 -11.36 -15.93 20.78
C PHE A 128 -12.10 -17.22 20.50
N VAL A 129 -11.59 -18.34 21.01
CA VAL A 129 -12.16 -19.67 20.82
C VAL A 129 -12.61 -20.24 22.16
N ARG A 130 -13.91 -20.59 22.27
CA ARG A 130 -14.48 -21.23 23.45
C ARG A 130 -14.40 -22.73 23.35
N PHE A 131 -13.85 -23.36 24.38
CA PHE A 131 -13.85 -24.80 24.52
C PHE A 131 -15.21 -25.28 25.07
N THR A 132 -16.02 -25.95 24.22
CA THR A 132 -17.37 -26.39 24.56
C THR A 132 -17.43 -27.77 25.20
N THR A 133 -16.44 -28.63 24.96
CA THR A 133 -16.33 -29.98 25.53
C THR A 133 -14.90 -30.27 26.00
N PRO A 134 -14.74 -31.00 27.12
CA PRO A 134 -13.43 -31.52 27.47
C PRO A 134 -13.03 -32.58 26.44
N ILE A 135 -11.80 -32.53 26.07
CA ILE A 135 -11.10 -33.24 25.00
C ILE A 135 -11.49 -34.71 24.89
N GLN A 136 -11.59 -35.21 23.65
CA GLN A 136 -11.54 -36.64 23.38
C GLN A 136 -10.16 -37.20 23.76
N VAL A 137 -10.15 -38.12 24.74
CA VAL A 137 -8.95 -38.68 25.31
C VAL A 137 -8.54 -39.92 24.55
N ALA A 138 -7.34 -39.91 24.01
CA ALA A 138 -6.78 -41.04 23.28
C ALA A 138 -6.13 -42.13 24.14
N ASN A 139 -5.96 -41.91 25.45
CA ASN A 139 -5.16 -42.77 26.33
C ASN A 139 -5.94 -43.18 27.60
N PRO A 140 -5.97 -44.47 28.00
CA PRO A 140 -6.71 -44.94 29.17
C PRO A 140 -6.32 -44.25 30.49
N LEU A 141 -5.08 -43.83 30.63
CA LEU A 141 -4.61 -43.10 31.82
C LEU A 141 -5.21 -41.68 31.91
N GLU A 142 -5.45 -41.06 30.81
CA GLU A 142 -6.08 -39.73 30.73
C GLU A 142 -7.56 -39.77 31.12
N TYR A 143 -8.25 -40.96 30.91
CA TYR A 143 -9.61 -41.17 31.43
C TYR A 143 -9.68 -41.14 32.95
N VAL A 144 -8.63 -41.58 33.63
CA VAL A 144 -8.61 -41.56 35.10
C VAL A 144 -8.44 -40.11 35.60
N GLU A 145 -7.63 -39.29 34.93
CA GLU A 145 -7.49 -37.86 35.27
C GLU A 145 -8.79 -37.09 34.93
N LEU A 146 -9.39 -37.33 33.77
CA LEU A 146 -10.68 -36.74 33.39
C LEU A 146 -11.81 -37.14 34.38
N PHE A 147 -11.81 -38.40 34.79
CA PHE A 147 -12.78 -38.87 35.78
C PHE A 147 -12.54 -38.21 37.14
N LYS A 148 -11.29 -38.04 37.56
CA LYS A 148 -10.94 -37.24 38.75
C LYS A 148 -11.43 -35.80 38.63
N ASP A 149 -11.14 -35.15 37.53
CA ASP A 149 -11.56 -33.77 37.29
C ASP A 149 -13.10 -33.64 37.22
N MET A 150 -13.78 -34.63 36.59
CA MET A 150 -15.21 -34.68 36.57
C MET A 150 -15.83 -34.91 37.98
N CYS A 151 -15.21 -35.76 38.79
CA CYS A 151 -15.60 -35.93 40.19
C CYS A 151 -15.34 -34.65 41.04
N VAL A 152 -14.21 -33.99 40.85
CA VAL A 152 -13.94 -32.72 41.50
C VAL A 152 -14.93 -31.64 41.11
N ARG A 153 -15.27 -31.52 39.80
CA ARG A 153 -16.29 -30.58 39.30
C ARG A 153 -17.67 -30.91 39.90
N LEU A 154 -18.06 -32.20 39.97
CA LEU A 154 -19.33 -32.63 40.52
C LEU A 154 -19.42 -32.31 42.04
N ILE A 155 -18.32 -32.54 42.81
CA ILE A 155 -18.24 -32.20 44.21
C ILE A 155 -18.36 -30.69 44.44
N HIS A 156 -17.62 -29.89 43.65
CA HIS A 156 -17.69 -28.42 43.69
C HIS A 156 -19.08 -27.90 43.30
N HIS A 157 -19.73 -28.53 42.31
CA HIS A 157 -21.08 -28.17 41.88
C HIS A 157 -22.12 -28.52 42.98
N LEU A 158 -21.98 -29.68 43.63
CA LEU A 158 -22.84 -30.10 44.73
C LEU A 158 -22.61 -29.30 46.03
N THR A 159 -21.40 -28.83 46.28
CA THR A 159 -21.05 -27.99 47.44
C THR A 159 -21.24 -26.49 47.19
N GLY A 160 -21.61 -26.08 45.98
CA GLY A 160 -21.72 -24.67 45.57
C GLY A 160 -20.34 -23.95 45.52
N GLN A 161 -19.24 -24.69 45.59
CA GLN A 161 -17.87 -24.11 45.52
C GLN A 161 -17.43 -24.06 44.03
N ARG A 162 -16.66 -23.05 43.69
CA ARG A 162 -16.11 -22.91 42.35
C ARG A 162 -14.93 -23.84 42.09
N VAL A 163 -14.79 -24.41 40.92
CA VAL A 163 -13.64 -25.25 40.53
C VAL A 163 -12.36 -24.41 40.59
N PRO A 164 -11.26 -24.89 41.20
CA PRO A 164 -10.00 -24.17 41.25
C PRO A 164 -9.46 -23.84 39.84
N ARG A 165 -9.04 -22.60 39.56
CA ARG A 165 -8.50 -22.15 38.26
C ARG A 165 -7.32 -22.98 37.77
N SER A 166 -6.46 -23.47 38.69
CA SER A 166 -5.33 -24.34 38.36
C SER A 166 -5.77 -25.65 37.69
N VAL A 167 -6.92 -26.21 38.10
CA VAL A 167 -7.47 -27.44 37.53
C VAL A 167 -8.03 -27.17 36.11
N LEU A 168 -8.75 -26.06 35.96
CA LEU A 168 -9.26 -25.66 34.62
C LEU A 168 -8.10 -25.40 33.66
N LEU A 169 -7.09 -24.66 34.07
CA LEU A 169 -5.92 -24.37 33.25
C LEU A 169 -5.16 -25.64 32.82
N SER A 170 -4.93 -26.60 33.74
CA SER A 170 -4.25 -27.84 33.39
C SER A 170 -5.01 -28.66 32.36
N THR A 171 -6.32 -28.71 32.50
CA THR A 171 -7.23 -29.47 31.61
C THR A 171 -7.20 -28.90 30.17
N PHE A 172 -7.25 -27.58 30.03
CA PHE A 172 -7.36 -26.97 28.70
C PHE A 172 -6.01 -26.63 28.03
N ARG A 173 -4.89 -26.65 28.76
CA ARG A 173 -3.57 -26.31 28.20
C ARG A 173 -3.16 -27.22 27.03
N LYS A 174 -3.46 -28.52 27.12
CA LYS A 174 -3.15 -29.49 26.05
C LYS A 174 -4.04 -29.23 24.81
N ALA A 175 -5.33 -28.97 25.04
CA ALA A 175 -6.26 -28.64 23.96
C ALA A 175 -5.90 -27.34 23.27
N GLU A 176 -5.53 -26.33 24.05
CA GLU A 176 -5.08 -25.04 23.50
C GLU A 176 -3.82 -25.19 22.65
N LYS A 177 -2.85 -26.00 23.11
CA LYS A 177 -1.64 -26.26 22.34
C LYS A 177 -1.96 -26.94 20.99
N GLN A 178 -2.88 -27.87 20.99
CA GLN A 178 -3.33 -28.53 19.75
C GLN A 178 -4.08 -27.52 18.88
N LEU A 179 -5.03 -26.77 19.41
CA LEU A 179 -5.75 -25.72 18.67
C LEU A 179 -4.78 -24.67 18.07
N TYR A 180 -3.79 -24.21 18.84
CA TYR A 180 -2.80 -23.28 18.32
C TYR A 180 -2.03 -23.85 17.12
N ASN A 181 -1.61 -25.12 17.19
CA ASN A 181 -0.91 -25.77 16.08
C ASN A 181 -1.84 -25.91 14.86
N ASP A 182 -3.11 -26.29 15.07
CA ASP A 182 -4.09 -26.46 14.00
C ASP A 182 -4.34 -25.09 13.31
N LEU A 183 -4.57 -24.04 14.07
CA LEU A 183 -4.77 -22.67 13.54
C LEU A 183 -3.52 -22.15 12.81
N SER A 184 -2.32 -22.45 13.34
CA SER A 184 -1.04 -21.99 12.76
C SER A 184 -0.73 -22.64 11.40
N ASN A 185 -1.41 -23.73 11.03
CA ASN A 185 -1.30 -24.33 9.70
C ASN A 185 -1.99 -23.49 8.61
N TYR A 186 -2.96 -22.68 8.98
CA TYR A 186 -3.79 -21.91 8.05
C TYR A 186 -3.52 -20.41 8.10
N LYS A 187 -3.24 -19.87 9.30
CA LYS A 187 -3.04 -18.42 9.50
C LYS A 187 -1.84 -18.15 10.41
N SER A 188 -1.16 -17.04 10.16
CA SER A 188 -0.15 -16.54 11.09
C SER A 188 -0.84 -15.97 12.33
N ILE A 189 -0.65 -16.63 13.48
CA ILE A 189 -1.32 -16.28 14.72
C ILE A 189 -0.33 -16.12 15.89
N GLU A 190 -0.67 -15.24 16.82
CA GLU A 190 0.05 -15.04 18.07
C GLU A 190 -0.89 -15.22 19.27
N ARG A 191 -0.38 -15.85 20.36
CA ARG A 191 -1.14 -15.92 21.60
C ARG A 191 -1.22 -14.56 22.25
N LEU A 192 -2.40 -14.16 22.70
CA LEU A 192 -2.56 -12.92 23.45
C LEU A 192 -1.92 -13.03 24.84
N ASP A 193 -1.43 -11.93 25.33
CA ASP A 193 -1.07 -11.80 26.75
C ASP A 193 -2.24 -11.20 27.56
N THR A 194 -2.13 -11.29 28.89
CA THR A 194 -3.14 -10.76 29.79
C THR A 194 -3.32 -9.24 29.68
N LYS A 195 -2.25 -8.52 29.35
CA LYS A 195 -2.29 -7.07 29.14
C LYS A 195 -3.16 -6.70 27.94
N THR A 196 -2.97 -7.39 26.82
CA THR A 196 -3.73 -7.15 25.59
C THR A 196 -5.20 -7.45 25.81
N VAL A 197 -5.54 -8.56 26.49
CA VAL A 197 -6.93 -8.85 26.85
C VAL A 197 -7.53 -7.75 27.73
N GLY A 198 -6.77 -7.26 28.74
CA GLY A 198 -7.20 -6.14 29.59
C GLY A 198 -7.45 -4.85 28.80
N ARG A 199 -6.58 -4.54 27.81
CA ARG A 199 -6.76 -3.39 26.90
C ARG A 199 -8.00 -3.51 26.03
N LEU A 200 -8.33 -4.72 25.53
CA LEU A 200 -9.56 -4.95 24.80
C LEU A 200 -10.80 -4.68 25.66
N PHE A 201 -10.78 -5.10 26.94
CA PHE A 201 -11.88 -4.75 27.85
C PHE A 201 -11.98 -3.25 28.10
N TYR A 202 -10.87 -2.58 28.33
CA TYR A 202 -10.85 -1.12 28.42
C TYR A 202 -11.47 -0.48 27.16
N TYR A 203 -11.07 -0.93 25.98
CA TYR A 203 -11.59 -0.43 24.71
C TYR A 203 -13.12 -0.55 24.64
N PHE A 204 -13.72 -1.67 25.04
CA PHE A 204 -15.17 -1.86 24.95
C PHE A 204 -15.98 -0.83 25.73
N PHE A 205 -15.40 -0.21 26.74
CA PHE A 205 -16.04 0.86 27.51
C PHE A 205 -15.61 2.27 27.09
N HIS A 206 -14.57 2.38 26.24
CA HIS A 206 -13.97 3.65 25.81
C HIS A 206 -13.92 3.81 24.27
N ARG A 207 -14.81 3.18 23.55
CA ARG A 207 -14.79 3.03 22.08
C ARG A 207 -14.64 4.31 21.26
N ALA A 208 -15.08 5.47 21.75
CA ALA A 208 -14.86 6.73 21.05
C ALA A 208 -13.40 7.22 21.14
N ASN A 209 -12.60 6.64 22.04
CA ASN A 209 -11.18 6.89 22.14
C ASN A 209 -10.40 5.60 21.82
N THR A 210 -9.83 5.54 20.63
CA THR A 210 -9.09 4.37 20.15
C THR A 210 -7.65 4.29 20.69
N ARG A 211 -7.18 5.33 21.42
CA ARG A 211 -5.85 5.35 22.04
C ARG A 211 -5.85 4.51 23.31
N LEU A 212 -5.31 3.31 23.23
CA LEU A 212 -5.26 2.35 24.34
C LEU A 212 -4.08 2.63 25.29
N PRO A 213 -4.29 2.54 26.62
CA PRO A 213 -3.20 2.73 27.58
C PRO A 213 -2.15 1.61 27.49
N GLN A 214 -0.87 1.99 27.57
CA GLN A 214 0.27 1.06 27.48
C GLN A 214 0.65 0.39 28.82
N ARG A 215 -0.03 0.73 29.92
CA ARG A 215 0.20 0.18 31.25
C ARG A 215 -0.75 -0.96 31.61
N ASP A 216 -0.45 -1.68 32.71
CA ASP A 216 -1.41 -2.62 33.29
C ASP A 216 -2.61 -1.88 33.88
N LEU A 217 -3.80 -2.42 33.61
CA LEU A 217 -5.08 -1.82 33.99
C LEU A 217 -5.70 -2.58 35.15
N LEU A 218 -6.31 -1.86 36.06
CA LEU A 218 -7.17 -2.46 37.11
C LEU A 218 -8.55 -2.79 36.51
N VAL A 219 -9.25 -3.76 37.10
CA VAL A 219 -10.56 -4.17 36.59
C VAL A 219 -11.58 -3.02 36.65
N GLU A 220 -11.50 -2.18 37.68
CA GLU A 220 -12.33 -0.99 37.83
C GLU A 220 -12.10 0.02 36.70
N GLU A 221 -10.84 0.19 36.28
CA GLU A 221 -10.49 1.06 35.13
C GLU A 221 -10.97 0.49 33.81
N MET A 222 -10.92 -0.83 33.62
CA MET A 222 -11.37 -1.51 32.40
C MET A 222 -12.87 -1.32 32.15
N THR A 223 -13.67 -1.19 33.22
CA THR A 223 -15.14 -1.18 33.16
C THR A 223 -15.73 0.13 33.68
N GLU A 224 -14.97 1.21 33.68
CA GLU A 224 -15.41 2.51 34.14
C GLU A 224 -16.50 3.07 33.22
N GLY A 225 -17.61 3.53 33.80
CA GLY A 225 -18.67 4.23 33.12
C GLY A 225 -20.08 3.73 33.45
N MET A 226 -21.06 4.63 33.33
CA MET A 226 -22.47 4.35 33.50
C MET A 226 -23.09 4.17 32.09
N ILE A 227 -23.68 2.97 31.87
CA ILE A 227 -24.30 2.66 30.58
C ILE A 227 -25.79 2.95 30.67
N GLU A 228 -26.27 3.81 29.75
CA GLU A 228 -27.70 4.06 29.55
C GLU A 228 -28.17 3.54 28.19
N ASN A 229 -29.31 2.84 28.20
CA ASN A 229 -29.92 2.28 27.00
C ASN A 229 -31.00 3.24 26.44
N HIS A 230 -30.76 3.68 25.21
CA HIS A 230 -31.67 4.56 24.45
C HIS A 230 -32.25 3.82 23.22
N ARG A 231 -33.20 4.47 22.53
CA ARG A 231 -33.76 3.92 21.29
C ARG A 231 -32.72 3.94 20.15
N GLY A 232 -32.15 2.76 19.87
CA GLY A 232 -31.20 2.54 18.79
C GLY A 232 -29.74 2.95 19.10
N TYR A 233 -29.41 3.34 20.32
CA TYR A 233 -28.03 3.62 20.74
C TYR A 233 -27.86 3.47 22.26
N LEU A 234 -26.64 3.36 22.72
CA LEU A 234 -26.25 3.42 24.12
C LEU A 234 -25.42 4.68 24.39
N THR A 235 -25.43 5.16 25.63
CA THR A 235 -24.44 6.09 26.14
C THR A 235 -23.61 5.43 27.22
N ILE A 236 -22.31 5.73 27.26
CA ILE A 236 -21.40 5.39 28.37
C ILE A 236 -20.90 6.71 28.93
N GLU A 237 -21.39 7.04 30.12
CA GLU A 237 -20.98 8.26 30.82
C GLU A 237 -19.78 7.96 31.70
N GLN A 238 -18.72 8.72 31.51
CA GLN A 238 -17.50 8.70 32.31
C GLN A 238 -17.20 10.09 32.83
N ILE A 239 -16.22 10.21 33.72
CA ILE A 239 -15.85 11.53 34.31
C ILE A 239 -15.40 12.47 33.18
N GLY A 240 -16.23 13.46 32.87
CA GLY A 240 -15.95 14.51 31.88
C GLY A 240 -16.16 14.14 30.41
N LYS A 241 -16.61 12.91 30.10
CA LYS A 241 -16.87 12.45 28.73
C LYS A 241 -18.11 11.56 28.66
N THR A 242 -18.80 11.63 27.52
CA THR A 242 -19.90 10.73 27.19
C THR A 242 -19.64 10.12 25.83
N HIS A 243 -19.65 8.80 25.74
CA HIS A 243 -19.50 8.05 24.51
C HIS A 243 -20.88 7.58 23.99
N TYR A 244 -21.15 7.76 22.72
CA TYR A 244 -22.38 7.34 22.04
C TYR A 244 -22.07 6.13 21.16
N LEU A 245 -22.79 5.03 21.37
CA LEU A 245 -22.55 3.75 20.67
C LEU A 245 -23.81 3.28 19.95
N SER A 246 -23.68 2.75 18.75
CA SER A 246 -24.77 2.08 18.06
C SER A 246 -24.30 0.75 17.46
N PHE A 247 -25.11 -0.29 17.67
CA PHE A 247 -24.86 -1.65 17.17
C PHE A 247 -25.77 -1.90 15.97
N LEU A 248 -25.16 -2.30 14.85
CA LEU A 248 -25.83 -2.66 13.61
C LEU A 248 -25.60 -4.15 13.35
N THR A 249 -26.62 -4.88 12.92
CA THR A 249 -26.52 -6.32 12.65
C THR A 249 -26.77 -6.61 11.18
N LEU A 250 -26.04 -7.56 10.61
CA LEU A 250 -26.28 -8.02 9.25
C LEU A 250 -27.60 -8.82 9.19
N THR A 251 -28.53 -8.39 8.32
CA THR A 251 -29.82 -9.06 8.14
C THR A 251 -29.99 -9.69 6.76
N ASP A 252 -29.50 -9.05 5.72
CA ASP A 252 -29.58 -9.54 4.35
C ASP A 252 -28.19 -9.78 3.77
N VAL A 253 -28.05 -10.91 3.11
CA VAL A 253 -26.80 -11.40 2.52
C VAL A 253 -27.03 -11.72 1.04
N PRO A 254 -26.06 -11.44 0.16
CA PRO A 254 -26.17 -11.79 -1.25
C PRO A 254 -26.24 -13.31 -1.45
N THR A 255 -26.96 -13.74 -2.47
CA THR A 255 -27.15 -15.16 -2.80
C THR A 255 -25.91 -15.84 -3.36
N SER A 256 -24.96 -15.08 -3.89
CA SER A 256 -23.67 -15.58 -4.34
C SER A 256 -22.58 -14.62 -3.90
N MET A 257 -21.54 -15.15 -3.27
CA MET A 257 -20.36 -14.42 -2.86
C MET A 257 -19.12 -15.23 -3.21
N PHE A 258 -18.14 -14.55 -3.79
CA PHE A 258 -16.79 -15.07 -3.93
C PHE A 258 -15.84 -13.88 -4.05
N GLY A 259 -14.85 -13.80 -3.15
CA GLY A 259 -13.89 -12.72 -3.13
C GLY A 259 -14.49 -11.35 -2.75
N SER A 260 -15.58 -11.36 -1.96
CA SER A 260 -16.28 -10.11 -1.61
C SER A 260 -15.54 -9.30 -0.56
N ALA A 261 -14.81 -9.96 0.35
CA ALA A 261 -14.12 -9.33 1.48
C ALA A 261 -14.96 -8.20 2.11
N PHE A 262 -16.21 -8.53 2.44
CA PHE A 262 -17.25 -7.55 2.79
C PHE A 262 -16.84 -6.66 3.96
N VAL A 263 -16.28 -7.24 5.03
CA VAL A 263 -15.87 -6.49 6.23
C VAL A 263 -14.76 -5.51 5.86
N GLN A 264 -13.71 -5.98 5.16
CA GLN A 264 -12.60 -5.15 4.72
C GLN A 264 -13.07 -4.02 3.80
N ASN A 265 -13.89 -4.33 2.79
CA ASN A 265 -14.37 -3.31 1.85
C ASN A 265 -15.27 -2.27 2.53
N LEU A 266 -16.09 -2.65 3.52
CA LEU A 266 -16.89 -1.71 4.29
C LEU A 266 -16.00 -0.80 5.15
N GLN A 267 -15.05 -1.37 5.89
CA GLN A 267 -14.11 -0.62 6.72
C GLN A 267 -13.30 0.41 5.91
N ASP A 268 -12.83 0.02 4.72
CA ASP A 268 -12.07 0.90 3.83
C ASP A 268 -12.92 1.99 3.14
N SER A 269 -14.24 1.82 3.07
CA SER A 269 -15.15 2.75 2.39
C SER A 269 -15.72 3.83 3.31
N LEU A 270 -15.45 3.76 4.61
CA LEU A 270 -15.94 4.68 5.61
C LEU A 270 -14.85 5.67 6.03
N SER A 271 -15.23 6.92 6.26
CA SER A 271 -14.34 7.96 6.79
C SER A 271 -14.05 7.79 8.28
N SER A 272 -14.93 7.09 9.00
CA SER A 272 -14.84 6.82 10.43
C SER A 272 -14.67 5.33 10.71
N PRO A 273 -13.93 4.96 11.77
CA PRO A 273 -13.72 3.56 12.09
C PRO A 273 -15.02 2.85 12.48
N ILE A 274 -15.15 1.59 12.04
CA ILE A 274 -16.24 0.68 12.39
C ILE A 274 -15.69 -0.62 12.95
N GLU A 275 -16.04 -0.94 14.21
CA GLU A 275 -15.66 -2.18 14.87
C GLU A 275 -16.53 -3.33 14.38
N THR A 276 -15.98 -4.54 14.25
CA THR A 276 -16.72 -5.70 13.77
C THR A 276 -16.58 -6.88 14.72
N HIS A 277 -17.69 -7.56 14.99
CA HIS A 277 -17.76 -8.81 15.75
C HIS A 277 -18.46 -9.89 14.94
N THR A 278 -17.76 -10.99 14.67
CA THR A 278 -18.32 -12.17 14.00
C THR A 278 -18.29 -13.35 14.96
N ARG A 279 -19.45 -13.82 15.36
CA ARG A 279 -19.55 -15.03 16.20
C ARG A 279 -20.04 -16.19 15.38
N VAL A 280 -19.36 -17.33 15.52
CA VAL A 280 -19.65 -18.56 14.77
C VAL A 280 -19.86 -19.71 15.74
N THR A 281 -20.99 -20.36 15.60
CA THR A 281 -21.36 -21.56 16.36
C THR A 281 -21.86 -22.65 15.42
N PHE A 282 -21.78 -23.88 15.85
CA PHE A 282 -22.24 -25.04 15.06
C PHE A 282 -23.42 -25.73 15.72
N ASP A 283 -24.34 -26.19 14.90
CA ASP A 283 -25.37 -27.15 15.31
C ASP A 283 -24.93 -28.59 14.98
N HIS A 284 -25.60 -29.60 15.53
CA HIS A 284 -25.37 -30.98 15.12
C HIS A 284 -25.71 -31.17 13.64
N VAL A 285 -24.85 -31.87 12.89
CA VAL A 285 -25.00 -32.14 11.44
C VAL A 285 -26.36 -32.63 11.05
N ASP A 286 -27.01 -33.48 11.88
CA ASP A 286 -28.38 -33.99 11.64
C ASP A 286 -29.43 -32.87 11.70
N LYS A 287 -29.19 -31.81 12.43
CA LYS A 287 -30.10 -30.66 12.52
C LYS A 287 -29.96 -29.79 11.26
N ASP A 288 -28.76 -29.60 10.78
CA ASP A 288 -28.48 -28.86 9.55
C ASP A 288 -29.07 -29.58 8.34
N ARG A 289 -28.88 -30.88 8.22
CA ARG A 289 -29.51 -31.71 7.16
C ARG A 289 -31.01 -31.60 7.17
N ARG A 290 -31.65 -31.64 8.36
CA ARG A 290 -33.09 -31.45 8.50
C ARG A 290 -33.54 -30.05 8.09
N HIS A 291 -32.71 -29.04 8.35
CA HIS A 291 -32.98 -27.66 7.95
C HIS A 291 -32.93 -27.52 6.42
N VAL A 292 -31.89 -27.99 5.77
CA VAL A 292 -31.75 -28.01 4.31
C VAL A 292 -32.88 -28.79 3.64
N HIS A 293 -33.28 -29.95 4.22
CA HIS A 293 -34.40 -30.72 3.71
C HIS A 293 -35.75 -29.97 3.83
N LYS A 294 -35.96 -29.24 4.92
CA LYS A 294 -37.16 -28.39 5.07
C LYS A 294 -37.18 -27.22 4.08
N MET A 295 -36.04 -26.57 3.86
CA MET A 295 -35.94 -25.49 2.85
C MET A 295 -36.23 -26.03 1.45
N ARG A 296 -35.64 -27.17 1.08
CA ARG A 296 -35.89 -27.84 -0.19
C ARG A 296 -37.39 -28.17 -0.38
N LYS A 297 -38.04 -28.68 0.66
CA LYS A 297 -39.47 -28.98 0.62
C LYS A 297 -40.32 -27.71 0.41
N ARG A 298 -39.96 -26.59 1.05
CA ARG A 298 -40.65 -25.30 0.88
C ARG A 298 -40.51 -24.76 -0.54
N ILE A 299 -39.31 -24.80 -1.13
CA ILE A 299 -39.08 -24.38 -2.52
C ILE A 299 -39.89 -25.25 -3.48
N PHE A 300 -39.88 -26.57 -3.29
CA PHE A 300 -40.69 -27.49 -4.09
C PHE A 300 -42.21 -27.24 -3.96
N GLU A 301 -42.71 -26.89 -2.77
CA GLU A 301 -44.09 -26.51 -2.56
C GLU A 301 -44.43 -25.18 -3.23
N GLN A 302 -43.53 -24.19 -3.21
CA GLN A 302 -43.68 -22.91 -3.92
C GLN A 302 -43.70 -23.09 -5.44
N ASP A 303 -42.81 -23.92 -5.99
CA ASP A 303 -42.75 -24.25 -7.43
C ASP A 303 -44.06 -24.87 -7.91
N LYS A 304 -44.61 -25.79 -7.12
CA LYS A 304 -45.88 -26.46 -7.41
C LYS A 304 -47.10 -25.52 -7.31
N ASP A 305 -47.05 -24.53 -6.42
CA ASP A 305 -48.13 -23.52 -6.29
C ASP A 305 -48.06 -22.50 -7.44
N GLN A 306 -46.86 -22.23 -8.00
CA GLN A 306 -46.67 -21.35 -9.18
C GLN A 306 -47.08 -22.04 -10.49
N GLU A 307 -46.88 -23.34 -10.65
CA GLU A 307 -47.38 -24.09 -11.83
C GLU A 307 -48.93 -24.10 -11.93
N THR A 308 -49.63 -23.80 -10.82
CA THR A 308 -51.10 -23.79 -10.75
C THR A 308 -51.72 -22.41 -11.00
N VAL A 309 -50.93 -21.34 -11.12
CA VAL A 309 -51.41 -19.97 -11.39
C VAL A 309 -50.92 -19.52 -12.77
N ASP A 310 -51.80 -19.58 -13.76
CA ASP A 310 -51.55 -19.12 -15.12
C ASP A 310 -50.97 -17.68 -15.19
N GLY A 311 -49.78 -17.55 -15.69
CA GLY A 311 -49.36 -16.52 -16.63
C GLY A 311 -49.04 -15.13 -16.12
N ILE A 312 -48.10 -14.94 -15.18
CA ILE A 312 -47.14 -13.81 -15.18
C ILE A 312 -45.80 -14.33 -14.61
N LEU A 313 -44.87 -14.60 -15.52
CA LEU A 313 -43.51 -14.99 -15.18
C LEU A 313 -42.75 -13.73 -14.72
N ASP A 314 -42.56 -13.56 -13.45
CA ASP A 314 -41.38 -12.96 -12.91
C ASP A 314 -40.41 -14.13 -12.62
N ASP A 315 -39.42 -14.31 -13.47
CA ASP A 315 -38.41 -15.38 -13.36
C ASP A 315 -37.55 -15.10 -12.12
N ASP A 316 -38.04 -15.54 -10.96
CA ASP A 316 -37.24 -15.49 -9.74
C ASP A 316 -36.18 -16.61 -9.84
N GLU A 317 -34.96 -16.25 -10.23
CA GLU A 317 -33.80 -17.16 -10.37
C GLU A 317 -33.62 -18.05 -9.12
N VAL A 318 -34.09 -17.59 -7.96
CA VAL A 318 -34.03 -18.31 -6.69
C VAL A 318 -34.89 -19.54 -6.71
N VAL A 319 -36.06 -19.51 -7.37
CA VAL A 319 -36.97 -20.65 -7.47
C VAL A 319 -36.44 -21.65 -8.50
N LEU A 320 -36.02 -21.17 -9.68
CA LEU A 320 -35.55 -22.03 -10.78
C LEU A 320 -34.30 -22.84 -10.44
N PHE A 321 -33.32 -22.22 -9.75
CA PHE A 321 -32.05 -22.90 -9.40
C PHE A 321 -31.94 -23.30 -7.92
N GLY A 322 -32.91 -22.95 -7.10
CA GLY A 322 -32.88 -23.19 -5.65
C GLY A 322 -32.82 -24.66 -5.28
N GLU A 323 -33.58 -25.52 -5.99
CA GLU A 323 -33.60 -26.95 -5.71
C GLU A 323 -32.28 -27.63 -6.05
N GLU A 324 -31.68 -27.28 -7.19
CA GLU A 324 -30.39 -27.83 -7.63
C GLU A 324 -29.29 -27.44 -6.67
N ARG A 325 -29.24 -26.18 -6.30
CA ARG A 325 -28.24 -25.63 -5.33
C ARG A 325 -28.37 -26.25 -3.95
N LEU A 326 -29.63 -26.46 -3.46
CA LEU A 326 -29.87 -27.14 -2.18
C LEU A 326 -29.56 -28.64 -2.25
N ARG A 327 -29.72 -29.26 -3.41
CA ARG A 327 -29.34 -30.65 -3.63
C ARG A 327 -27.80 -30.79 -3.61
N ASP A 328 -27.07 -29.95 -4.31
CA ASP A 328 -25.60 -29.89 -4.29
C ASP A 328 -25.09 -29.64 -2.87
N LEU A 329 -25.65 -28.66 -2.17
CA LEU A 329 -25.29 -28.37 -0.78
C LEU A 329 -25.52 -29.59 0.13
N ASN A 330 -26.64 -30.27 -0.02
CA ASN A 330 -26.93 -31.47 0.79
C ASN A 330 -25.99 -32.64 0.50
N GLU A 331 -25.52 -32.80 -0.75
CA GLU A 331 -24.48 -33.79 -1.12
C GLU A 331 -23.15 -33.42 -0.48
N ARG A 332 -22.73 -32.18 -0.57
CA ARG A 332 -21.48 -31.67 0.04
C ARG A 332 -21.52 -31.72 1.57
N LEU A 333 -22.67 -31.52 2.19
CA LEU A 333 -22.82 -31.73 3.62
C LEU A 333 -22.71 -33.21 4.01
N LYS A 334 -23.14 -34.16 3.15
CA LYS A 334 -22.96 -35.60 3.38
C LYS A 334 -21.52 -36.05 3.28
N THR A 335 -20.78 -35.51 2.29
CA THR A 335 -19.35 -35.79 2.07
C THR A 335 -18.45 -35.07 3.07
N LYS A 336 -19.00 -34.18 3.88
CA LYS A 336 -18.31 -33.26 4.78
C LYS A 336 -17.36 -32.30 4.05
N GLU A 337 -17.57 -32.09 2.76
CA GLU A 337 -16.80 -31.09 1.98
C GLU A 337 -17.20 -29.66 2.33
N ARG A 338 -18.42 -29.44 2.85
CA ARG A 338 -18.85 -28.14 3.36
C ARG A 338 -19.62 -28.33 4.67
N ARG A 339 -19.54 -27.30 5.54
CA ARG A 339 -20.27 -27.25 6.79
C ARG A 339 -21.17 -26.03 6.85
N LEU A 340 -22.31 -26.14 7.52
CA LEU A 340 -23.14 -25.01 7.89
C LEU A 340 -22.79 -24.57 9.30
N CYS A 341 -22.78 -23.27 9.48
CA CYS A 341 -22.60 -22.64 10.79
C CYS A 341 -23.68 -21.58 11.01
N ARG A 342 -23.82 -21.17 12.25
CA ARG A 342 -24.64 -20.05 12.66
C ARG A 342 -23.72 -18.87 12.92
N MET A 343 -23.89 -17.82 12.13
CA MET A 343 -23.11 -16.62 12.20
C MET A 343 -23.95 -15.46 12.71
N THR A 344 -23.41 -14.67 13.63
CA THR A 344 -23.92 -13.35 13.96
C THR A 344 -22.83 -12.34 13.63
N LEU A 345 -23.11 -11.40 12.72
CA LEU A 345 -22.20 -10.33 12.35
C LEU A 345 -22.77 -9.01 12.87
N THR A 346 -22.03 -8.39 13.79
CA THR A 346 -22.39 -7.11 14.44
C THR A 346 -21.31 -6.08 14.18
N PHE A 347 -21.73 -4.91 13.74
CA PHE A 347 -20.88 -3.73 13.59
C PHE A 347 -21.16 -2.73 14.70
N VAL A 348 -20.13 -2.08 15.20
CA VAL A 348 -20.25 -1.08 16.27
C VAL A 348 -19.70 0.24 15.77
N LEU A 349 -20.51 1.29 15.87
CA LEU A 349 -20.13 2.67 15.64
C LEU A 349 -20.07 3.40 16.97
N ALA A 350 -19.02 4.18 17.17
CA ALA A 350 -18.82 5.00 18.36
C ALA A 350 -18.61 6.45 17.95
N ALA A 351 -19.07 7.41 18.77
CA ALA A 351 -18.89 8.83 18.53
C ALA A 351 -18.85 9.61 19.87
N GLU A 352 -18.33 10.83 19.85
CA GLU A 352 -18.32 11.72 21.01
C GLU A 352 -19.64 12.51 21.17
N SER A 353 -20.47 12.52 20.14
CA SER A 353 -21.79 13.16 20.17
C SER A 353 -22.85 12.34 19.42
N LYS A 354 -24.13 12.53 19.82
CA LYS A 354 -25.24 11.89 19.13
C LYS A 354 -25.35 12.32 17.66
N LYS A 355 -25.07 13.59 17.36
CA LYS A 355 -25.13 14.12 15.99
C LYS A 355 -24.13 13.41 15.10
N GLU A 356 -22.92 13.29 15.56
CA GLU A 356 -21.85 12.59 14.88
C GLU A 356 -22.17 11.10 14.68
N LEU A 357 -22.72 10.42 15.70
CA LEU A 357 -23.16 9.03 15.58
C LEU A 357 -24.20 8.85 14.47
N GLU A 358 -25.18 9.73 14.37
CA GLU A 358 -26.20 9.68 13.31
C GLU A 358 -25.63 9.99 11.92
N GLU A 359 -24.59 10.83 11.82
CA GLU A 359 -23.86 11.08 10.57
C GLU A 359 -23.08 9.84 10.13
N ARG A 360 -22.36 9.18 11.04
CA ARG A 360 -21.65 7.91 10.79
C ARG A 360 -22.59 6.78 10.35
N ILE A 361 -23.76 6.66 10.94
CA ILE A 361 -24.77 5.67 10.54
C ILE A 361 -25.27 5.94 9.12
N LYS A 362 -25.55 7.19 8.77
CA LYS A 362 -25.97 7.59 7.41
C LYS A 362 -24.88 7.29 6.38
N GLU A 363 -23.62 7.47 6.75
CA GLU A 363 -22.50 7.10 5.88
C GLU A 363 -22.49 5.60 5.58
N VAL A 364 -22.68 4.75 6.59
CA VAL A 364 -22.80 3.30 6.40
C VAL A 364 -23.98 2.95 5.47
N ASP A 365 -25.14 3.54 5.70
CA ASP A 365 -26.32 3.34 4.85
C ASP A 365 -26.05 3.76 3.40
N PHE A 366 -25.36 4.89 3.20
CA PHE A 366 -24.96 5.38 1.87
C PHE A 366 -23.96 4.47 1.16
N VAL A 367 -22.96 3.94 1.89
CA VAL A 367 -21.96 3.02 1.31
C VAL A 367 -22.61 1.70 0.90
N LEU A 368 -23.61 1.25 1.64
CA LEU A 368 -24.33 0.00 1.35
C LEU A 368 -25.46 0.17 0.33
N ASP A 369 -25.87 1.40 0.01
CA ASP A 369 -26.93 1.65 -0.96
C ASP A 369 -26.56 1.09 -2.35
N GLY A 370 -27.49 0.31 -2.91
CA GLY A 370 -27.28 -0.42 -4.16
C GLY A 370 -26.42 -1.69 -4.06
N THR A 371 -26.01 -2.10 -2.85
CA THR A 371 -25.41 -3.43 -2.59
C THR A 371 -26.49 -4.41 -2.13
N ALA A 372 -26.16 -5.71 -2.17
CA ALA A 372 -27.06 -6.76 -1.66
C ALA A 372 -26.97 -6.94 -0.13
N TYR A 373 -26.11 -6.20 0.54
CA TYR A 373 -25.94 -6.23 1.99
C TYR A 373 -26.87 -5.22 2.66
N LYS A 374 -27.52 -5.63 3.75
CA LYS A 374 -28.31 -4.73 4.59
C LYS A 374 -27.94 -4.88 6.05
N LEU A 375 -27.68 -3.77 6.69
CA LEU A 375 -27.48 -3.69 8.13
C LEU A 375 -28.75 -3.14 8.78
N TYR A 376 -29.14 -3.76 9.86
CA TYR A 376 -30.29 -3.34 10.66
C TYR A 376 -29.81 -2.74 11.98
N ARG A 377 -30.37 -1.59 12.35
CA ARG A 377 -30.17 -0.95 13.66
C ARG A 377 -31.29 -1.34 14.61
N PRO A 378 -31.09 -2.28 15.54
CA PRO A 378 -32.09 -2.63 16.53
C PRO A 378 -32.41 -1.47 17.46
N ILE A 379 -33.70 -1.20 17.68
CA ILE A 379 -34.13 -0.07 18.52
C ILE A 379 -34.04 -0.41 20.00
N VAL A 380 -34.29 -1.69 20.38
CA VAL A 380 -34.39 -2.13 21.78
C VAL A 380 -33.17 -2.92 22.24
N ASP A 381 -32.58 -3.72 21.35
CA ASP A 381 -31.59 -4.74 21.72
C ASP A 381 -30.15 -4.23 21.82
N GLN A 382 -29.93 -2.91 21.86
CA GLN A 382 -28.58 -2.31 21.86
C GLN A 382 -27.72 -2.82 23.06
N LEU A 383 -28.30 -2.88 24.26
CA LEU A 383 -27.57 -3.37 25.45
C LEU A 383 -27.29 -4.88 25.36
N THR A 384 -28.21 -5.66 24.73
CA THR A 384 -28.00 -7.09 24.51
C THR A 384 -26.85 -7.32 23.53
N LEU A 385 -26.80 -6.55 22.44
CA LEU A 385 -25.71 -6.61 21.46
C LEU A 385 -24.37 -6.16 22.06
N PHE A 386 -24.37 -5.10 22.86
CA PHE A 386 -23.18 -4.71 23.65
C PHE A 386 -22.62 -5.88 24.47
N ASN A 387 -23.51 -6.56 25.21
CA ASN A 387 -23.11 -7.71 26.04
C ASN A 387 -22.56 -8.86 25.19
N GLN A 388 -23.17 -9.14 24.02
CA GLN A 388 -22.71 -10.19 23.11
C GLN A 388 -21.37 -9.88 22.44
N CYS A 389 -20.99 -8.61 22.31
CA CYS A 389 -19.68 -8.19 21.81
C CYS A 389 -18.56 -8.35 22.85
N LEU A 390 -18.86 -8.50 24.13
CA LEU A 390 -17.83 -8.71 25.15
C LEU A 390 -17.19 -10.10 25.04
N ILE A 391 -15.89 -10.16 25.27
CA ILE A 391 -15.14 -11.43 25.33
C ILE A 391 -15.69 -12.30 26.45
N GLY A 392 -15.91 -13.58 26.16
CA GLY A 392 -16.40 -14.53 27.16
C GLY A 392 -17.91 -14.47 27.40
N SER A 393 -18.63 -13.57 26.77
CA SER A 393 -20.09 -13.53 26.85
C SER A 393 -20.74 -14.73 26.17
N SER A 394 -21.85 -15.23 26.70
CA SER A 394 -22.64 -16.28 26.04
C SER A 394 -23.59 -15.68 25.01
N GLN A 395 -23.69 -16.32 23.82
CA GLN A 395 -24.66 -15.94 22.79
C GLN A 395 -26.04 -16.45 23.16
N THR A 396 -26.75 -15.69 23.97
CA THR A 396 -28.10 -16.07 24.46
C THR A 396 -29.20 -15.59 23.53
N PHE A 397 -28.95 -14.53 22.78
CA PHE A 397 -29.93 -13.91 21.86
C PHE A 397 -29.63 -14.28 20.42
N LYS A 398 -30.56 -15.02 19.79
CA LYS A 398 -30.35 -15.67 18.49
C LYS A 398 -31.10 -15.01 17.32
N SER A 399 -31.75 -13.88 17.57
CA SER A 399 -32.65 -13.26 16.59
C SER A 399 -31.97 -12.77 15.32
N TYR A 400 -30.63 -12.50 15.40
CA TYR A 400 -29.82 -12.01 14.29
C TYR A 400 -28.85 -13.07 13.75
N GLU A 401 -29.02 -14.35 14.12
CA GLU A 401 -28.24 -15.45 13.58
C GLU A 401 -28.59 -15.70 12.10
N GLN A 402 -27.60 -15.78 11.26
CA GLN A 402 -27.68 -16.23 9.87
C GLN A 402 -27.14 -17.66 9.76
N VAL A 403 -27.81 -18.50 8.96
CA VAL A 403 -27.26 -19.83 8.62
C VAL A 403 -26.49 -19.73 7.34
N VAL A 404 -25.17 -19.88 7.41
CA VAL A 404 -24.25 -19.71 6.30
C VAL A 404 -23.28 -20.89 6.21
N THR A 405 -22.53 -20.98 5.11
CA THR A 405 -21.41 -21.93 5.01
C THR A 405 -20.17 -21.38 5.70
N THR A 406 -19.24 -22.27 6.09
CA THR A 406 -17.92 -21.85 6.62
C THR A 406 -17.15 -20.98 5.63
N GLY A 407 -17.24 -21.31 4.32
CA GLY A 407 -16.63 -20.49 3.26
C GLY A 407 -17.20 -19.07 3.17
N TYR A 408 -18.49 -18.89 3.52
CA TYR A 408 -19.09 -17.55 3.60
C TYR A 408 -18.42 -16.71 4.71
N VAL A 409 -18.19 -17.31 5.88
CA VAL A 409 -17.53 -16.63 7.01
C VAL A 409 -16.08 -16.26 6.65
N ALA A 410 -15.38 -17.17 5.97
CA ALA A 410 -14.03 -16.91 5.49
C ALA A 410 -13.98 -15.76 4.47
N ASP A 411 -14.94 -15.70 3.53
CA ASP A 411 -15.03 -14.67 2.49
C ASP A 411 -15.39 -13.26 3.01
N LEU A 412 -15.75 -13.12 4.30
CA LEU A 412 -15.95 -11.80 4.91
C LEU A 412 -14.68 -10.92 4.91
N GLY A 413 -13.50 -11.52 4.82
CA GLY A 413 -12.23 -10.79 4.71
C GLY A 413 -11.80 -10.05 5.98
N MET A 414 -12.02 -10.67 7.16
CA MET A 414 -11.78 -10.03 8.45
C MET A 414 -10.31 -9.75 8.74
N ASP A 415 -9.39 -10.52 8.18
CA ASP A 415 -7.94 -10.39 8.33
C ASP A 415 -7.24 -9.91 7.06
N LEU A 416 -8.01 -9.35 6.11
CA LEU A 416 -7.46 -8.72 4.92
C LEU A 416 -7.14 -7.24 5.18
N GLU A 417 -6.09 -6.74 4.55
CA GLU A 417 -5.71 -5.33 4.62
C GLU A 417 -5.20 -4.82 3.27
N LYS A 418 -5.64 -3.65 2.84
CA LYS A 418 -5.07 -2.96 1.68
C LYS A 418 -3.85 -2.17 2.14
N GLU A 419 -2.69 -2.72 1.87
CA GLU A 419 -1.41 -2.13 2.21
C GLU A 419 -0.47 -2.18 1.00
N VAL A 420 0.31 -1.14 0.80
CA VAL A 420 1.37 -1.07 -0.22
C VAL A 420 2.44 -0.08 0.22
N GLY A 421 3.67 -0.29 -0.23
CA GLY A 421 4.80 0.58 0.06
C GLY A 421 5.73 0.05 1.14
N ASN A 422 6.48 0.94 1.76
CA ASN A 422 7.45 0.64 2.79
C ASN A 422 6.86 0.88 4.19
N ARG A 423 7.55 0.37 5.21
CA ARG A 423 7.17 0.65 6.60
C ARG A 423 7.46 2.11 6.98
N TYR A 424 8.57 2.66 6.50
CA TYR A 424 9.00 4.03 6.70
C TYR A 424 9.37 4.67 5.37
N GLY A 425 9.26 5.97 5.26
CA GLY A 425 9.63 6.68 4.05
C GLY A 425 9.00 8.06 3.93
N LEU A 426 9.05 8.59 2.73
CA LEU A 426 8.29 9.79 2.39
C LEU A 426 6.79 9.47 2.30
N PRO A 427 5.91 10.37 2.72
CA PRO A 427 4.46 10.24 2.54
C PRO A 427 4.10 10.50 1.07
N LEU A 428 3.90 9.42 0.30
CA LEU A 428 3.70 9.51 -1.15
C LEU A 428 2.28 9.86 -1.54
N GLY A 429 1.33 9.42 -0.74
CA GLY A 429 -0.11 9.54 -1.00
C GLY A 429 -0.90 8.53 -0.19
N ARG A 430 -2.10 8.17 -0.68
CA ARG A 430 -3.00 7.25 0.02
C ARG A 430 -3.52 6.16 -0.90
N VAL A 431 -3.76 4.97 -0.36
CA VAL A 431 -4.41 3.88 -1.08
C VAL A 431 -5.83 4.27 -1.43
N ILE A 432 -6.26 4.03 -2.67
CA ILE A 432 -7.63 4.26 -3.08
C ILE A 432 -8.49 3.10 -2.60
N THR A 433 -9.39 3.37 -1.67
CA THR A 433 -10.25 2.37 -1.05
C THR A 433 -11.63 2.28 -1.68
N SER A 434 -12.13 3.40 -2.23
CA SER A 434 -13.46 3.49 -2.85
C SER A 434 -13.43 3.20 -4.35
N LYS A 435 -14.41 2.43 -4.85
CA LYS A 435 -14.55 2.10 -6.27
C LYS A 435 -15.05 3.26 -7.15
N LYS A 436 -15.64 4.30 -6.57
CA LYS A 436 -16.24 5.42 -7.33
C LYS A 436 -15.65 6.75 -6.90
N ILE A 437 -14.45 7.07 -7.39
CA ILE A 437 -13.80 8.34 -7.15
C ILE A 437 -14.10 9.31 -8.28
N LYS A 438 -14.45 10.56 -7.95
CA LYS A 438 -14.66 11.64 -8.91
C LYS A 438 -13.40 12.49 -9.10
N SER A 439 -12.58 12.64 -8.06
CA SER A 439 -11.35 13.44 -8.06
C SER A 439 -10.31 12.88 -7.11
N VAL A 440 -9.06 13.35 -7.23
CA VAL A 440 -7.95 13.01 -6.31
C VAL A 440 -8.27 13.44 -4.88
N GLN A 441 -8.81 14.64 -4.68
CA GLN A 441 -9.18 15.16 -3.36
C GLN A 441 -10.20 14.25 -2.67
N GLN A 442 -11.21 13.77 -3.41
CA GLN A 442 -12.15 12.81 -2.86
C GLN A 442 -11.47 11.48 -2.47
N ALA A 443 -10.53 11.00 -3.29
CA ALA A 443 -9.78 9.78 -2.97
C ALA A 443 -8.96 9.96 -1.68
N LEU A 444 -8.31 11.11 -1.53
CA LEU A 444 -7.52 11.44 -0.35
C LEU A 444 -8.39 11.57 0.91
N SER A 445 -9.54 12.25 0.84
CA SER A 445 -10.44 12.44 1.98
C SER A 445 -11.13 11.16 2.47
N LEU A 446 -11.25 10.13 1.62
CA LEU A 446 -11.90 8.85 1.96
C LEU A 446 -10.94 7.78 2.48
N SER A 447 -9.63 8.00 2.42
CA SER A 447 -8.65 6.97 2.80
C SER A 447 -7.76 7.42 3.95
N SER A 448 -7.68 6.57 4.98
CA SER A 448 -6.73 6.70 6.10
C SER A 448 -5.41 5.93 5.87
N LYS A 449 -5.26 5.22 4.74
CA LYS A 449 -4.12 4.35 4.45
C LYS A 449 -3.02 5.13 3.72
N ILE A 450 -2.04 5.65 4.46
CA ILE A 450 -0.87 6.34 3.90
C ILE A 450 0.05 5.35 3.19
N VAL A 451 0.57 5.75 2.04
CA VAL A 451 1.60 5.04 1.30
C VAL A 451 2.95 5.65 1.63
N TRP A 452 3.76 4.94 2.40
CA TRP A 452 5.14 5.30 2.67
C TRP A 452 6.05 4.75 1.58
N PHE A 453 7.01 5.54 1.12
CA PHE A 453 7.87 5.18 0.00
C PHE A 453 9.32 5.53 0.28
N PHE A 454 10.19 4.52 0.31
CA PHE A 454 11.64 4.71 0.36
C PHE A 454 12.37 3.48 -0.21
N PRO A 455 12.62 3.43 -1.52
CA PRO A 455 13.21 2.27 -2.20
C PRO A 455 14.54 1.80 -1.64
N ASN A 456 15.36 2.70 -1.09
CA ASN A 456 16.65 2.35 -0.49
C ASN A 456 16.56 1.31 0.63
N LEU A 457 15.41 1.20 1.32
CA LEU A 457 15.20 0.19 2.35
C LEU A 457 15.33 -1.24 1.82
N THR A 458 15.01 -1.51 0.56
CA THR A 458 15.11 -2.86 -0.03
C THR A 458 16.54 -3.41 -0.03
N LYS A 459 17.55 -2.53 -0.07
CA LYS A 459 18.96 -2.90 -0.02
C LYS A 459 19.40 -3.41 1.38
N ARG A 460 18.59 -3.17 2.40
CA ARG A 460 18.85 -3.57 3.80
C ARG A 460 18.27 -4.95 4.13
N ALA A 461 18.03 -5.82 3.13
CA ALA A 461 17.53 -7.18 3.29
C ALA A 461 16.21 -7.28 4.09
N ILE A 462 15.19 -6.55 3.65
CA ILE A 462 13.87 -6.58 4.25
C ILE A 462 13.24 -7.96 4.04
N GLU A 463 12.75 -8.56 5.11
CA GLU A 463 12.04 -9.84 5.06
C GLU A 463 10.81 -9.76 4.11
N GLY A 464 10.68 -10.74 3.21
CA GLY A 464 9.59 -10.82 2.22
C GLY A 464 9.77 -9.94 0.99
N ALA A 465 10.89 -9.23 0.82
CA ALA A 465 11.18 -8.51 -0.42
C ALA A 465 11.48 -9.49 -1.57
N GLN A 466 10.79 -9.33 -2.71
CA GLN A 466 11.06 -10.10 -3.92
C GLN A 466 12.35 -9.65 -4.61
N HIS A 467 12.70 -8.37 -4.45
CA HIS A 467 13.85 -7.73 -5.07
C HIS A 467 14.76 -7.08 -4.01
N THR A 468 16.04 -6.97 -4.31
CA THR A 468 17.06 -6.38 -3.42
C THR A 468 17.66 -5.09 -3.99
N ASN A 469 16.94 -4.38 -4.86
CA ASN A 469 17.31 -3.10 -5.44
C ASN A 469 16.18 -2.07 -5.21
N GLY A 470 16.49 -0.77 -5.34
CA GLY A 470 15.52 0.32 -5.23
C GLY A 470 15.05 0.89 -6.58
N ASN A 471 15.30 0.17 -7.69
CA ASN A 471 14.96 0.66 -9.01
C ASN A 471 13.44 0.84 -9.18
N THR A 472 13.06 1.99 -9.68
CA THR A 472 11.67 2.42 -9.78
C THR A 472 11.33 2.80 -11.22
N LEU A 473 10.23 2.29 -11.76
CA LEU A 473 9.71 2.65 -13.07
C LEU A 473 8.38 3.41 -12.94
N ILE A 474 8.27 4.54 -13.63
CA ILE A 474 7.06 5.38 -13.66
C ILE A 474 6.60 5.51 -15.11
N ILE A 475 5.46 4.89 -15.44
CA ILE A 475 4.93 4.82 -16.81
C ILE A 475 3.55 5.49 -16.94
N GLY A 476 3.24 5.97 -18.13
CA GLY A 476 1.89 6.46 -18.48
C GLY A 476 1.91 7.57 -19.53
N PRO A 477 0.72 7.93 -20.08
CA PRO A 477 0.60 8.99 -21.06
C PRO A 477 0.89 10.39 -20.48
N PRO A 478 1.11 11.41 -21.31
CA PRO A 478 1.25 12.80 -20.87
C PRO A 478 0.02 13.31 -20.12
N GLY A 479 0.21 14.25 -19.19
CA GLY A 479 -0.88 14.93 -18.49
C GLY A 479 -1.57 14.13 -17.39
N GLN A 480 -1.07 12.93 -17.02
CA GLN A 480 -1.65 12.08 -15.98
C GLN A 480 -1.01 12.25 -14.58
N GLY A 481 0.04 13.09 -14.46
CA GLY A 481 0.69 13.36 -13.18
C GLY A 481 2.08 12.71 -12.97
N LYS A 482 2.65 12.00 -13.97
CA LYS A 482 3.98 11.38 -13.86
C LYS A 482 5.08 12.34 -13.39
N SER A 483 5.21 13.48 -14.08
CA SER A 483 6.25 14.46 -13.77
C SER A 483 6.04 15.10 -12.39
N VAL A 484 4.80 15.20 -11.93
CA VAL A 484 4.49 15.65 -10.56
C VAL A 484 4.99 14.61 -9.57
N LEU A 485 4.66 13.33 -9.77
CA LEU A 485 5.09 12.23 -8.89
C LEU A 485 6.62 12.17 -8.76
N VAL A 486 7.34 12.14 -9.89
CA VAL A 486 8.81 11.98 -9.85
C VAL A 486 9.50 13.18 -9.22
N LYS A 487 9.02 14.41 -9.49
CA LYS A 487 9.56 15.61 -8.87
C LYS A 487 9.19 15.71 -7.38
N TYR A 488 8.03 15.20 -6.97
CA TYR A 488 7.66 15.08 -5.57
C TYR A 488 8.56 14.10 -4.82
N ILE A 489 8.82 12.93 -5.41
CA ILE A 489 9.81 11.98 -4.88
C ILE A 489 11.19 12.65 -4.78
N PHE A 490 11.63 13.35 -5.84
CA PHE A 490 12.89 14.07 -5.87
C PHE A 490 13.06 15.06 -4.69
N LEU A 491 12.01 15.84 -4.36
CA LEU A 491 12.05 16.77 -3.24
C LEU A 491 12.22 16.04 -1.90
N TRP A 492 11.48 14.98 -1.66
CA TRP A 492 11.60 14.22 -0.43
C TRP A 492 12.94 13.50 -0.28
N LEU A 493 13.48 12.93 -1.36
CA LEU A 493 14.79 12.27 -1.33
C LEU A 493 15.91 13.18 -0.86
N THR A 494 15.76 14.53 -1.02
CA THR A 494 16.73 15.50 -0.53
C THR A 494 16.94 15.42 0.98
N PHE A 495 15.91 15.05 1.73
CA PHE A 495 15.92 14.98 3.20
C PHE A 495 16.35 13.62 3.75
N LEU A 496 16.36 12.59 2.89
CA LEU A 496 16.68 11.21 3.27
C LEU A 496 18.18 10.88 3.11
N GLY A 497 19.00 11.92 2.98
CA GLY A 497 20.46 11.81 2.92
C GLY A 497 21.03 11.26 1.62
N GLN A 498 20.22 11.13 0.58
CA GLN A 498 20.68 10.66 -0.73
C GLN A 498 21.33 11.79 -1.52
N LYS A 499 22.39 11.44 -2.24
CA LYS A 499 22.99 12.29 -3.27
C LYS A 499 22.20 12.14 -4.55
N ILE A 500 21.71 13.24 -5.12
CA ILE A 500 20.73 13.21 -6.20
C ILE A 500 21.30 13.80 -7.48
N LEU A 501 21.13 13.05 -8.58
CA LEU A 501 21.28 13.54 -9.94
C LEU A 501 19.95 13.43 -10.68
N TYR A 502 19.32 14.56 -10.94
CA TYR A 502 18.08 14.67 -11.70
C TYR A 502 18.37 15.14 -13.11
N VAL A 503 18.08 14.31 -14.11
CA VAL A 503 18.25 14.64 -15.52
C VAL A 503 16.93 15.17 -16.07
N ASP A 504 16.89 16.46 -16.43
CA ASP A 504 15.70 17.19 -16.92
C ASP A 504 15.86 17.58 -18.40
N PRO A 505 15.34 16.78 -19.34
CA PRO A 505 15.45 17.06 -20.77
C PRO A 505 14.73 18.33 -21.22
N LYS A 506 13.75 18.80 -20.47
CA LYS A 506 12.95 20.00 -20.80
C LYS A 506 13.46 21.26 -20.15
N ASN A 507 14.37 21.14 -19.19
CA ASN A 507 14.90 22.24 -18.38
C ASN A 507 13.81 23.11 -17.74
N GLU A 508 12.70 22.47 -17.35
CA GLU A 508 11.53 23.14 -16.77
C GLU A 508 11.68 23.30 -15.26
N THR A 509 12.41 22.38 -14.59
CA THR A 509 12.49 22.30 -13.13
C THR A 509 13.02 23.59 -12.52
N GLU A 510 14.10 24.17 -13.04
CA GLU A 510 14.63 25.46 -12.55
C GLU A 510 13.63 26.60 -12.68
N ILE A 511 12.89 26.64 -13.82
CA ILE A 511 11.90 27.69 -14.11
C ILE A 511 10.76 27.62 -13.10
N PHE A 512 10.26 26.43 -12.78
CA PHE A 512 9.18 26.24 -11.82
C PHE A 512 9.59 26.56 -10.40
N PHE A 513 10.77 26.13 -9.99
CA PHE A 513 11.32 26.50 -8.69
C PHE A 513 11.49 28.01 -8.55
N ARG A 514 11.92 28.70 -9.58
CA ARG A 514 12.04 30.17 -9.58
C ARG A 514 10.69 30.87 -9.43
N LYS A 515 9.65 30.39 -10.15
CA LYS A 515 8.29 30.90 -10.00
C LYS A 515 7.70 30.63 -8.61
N ALA A 516 7.95 29.45 -8.07
CA ALA A 516 7.53 29.12 -6.71
C ALA A 516 8.23 30.00 -5.68
N LEU A 517 9.54 30.27 -5.86
CA LEU A 517 10.30 31.17 -4.99
C LEU A 517 9.75 32.62 -5.05
N GLU A 518 9.37 33.12 -6.22
CA GLU A 518 8.73 34.43 -6.36
C GLU A 518 7.44 34.52 -5.54
N LYS A 519 6.63 33.47 -5.50
CA LYS A 519 5.35 33.43 -4.78
C LYS A 519 5.47 33.07 -3.30
N PHE A 520 6.35 32.11 -2.98
CA PHE A 520 6.48 31.49 -1.65
C PHE A 520 7.85 31.79 -0.99
N GLY A 521 8.62 32.75 -1.52
CA GLY A 521 9.92 33.12 -0.97
C GLY A 521 9.88 33.71 0.46
N TYR A 522 8.68 33.98 0.98
CA TYR A 522 8.47 34.34 2.38
C TYR A 522 8.50 33.13 3.33
N ILE A 523 8.47 31.89 2.80
CA ILE A 523 8.64 30.64 3.55
C ILE A 523 10.15 30.34 3.63
N PRO A 524 10.79 30.49 4.81
CA PRO A 524 12.25 30.35 4.92
C PRO A 524 12.76 28.99 4.48
N GLU A 525 12.04 27.92 4.82
CA GLU A 525 12.39 26.53 4.51
C GLU A 525 12.45 26.30 2.99
N PHE A 526 11.45 26.79 2.25
CA PHE A 526 11.43 26.68 0.80
C PHE A 526 12.55 27.46 0.12
N LYS A 527 12.86 28.64 0.62
CA LYS A 527 13.96 29.46 0.11
C LYS A 527 15.31 28.75 0.30
N VAL A 528 15.55 28.19 1.50
CA VAL A 528 16.78 27.44 1.80
C VAL A 528 16.89 26.19 0.94
N LEU A 529 15.78 25.48 0.69
CA LEU A 529 15.74 24.33 -0.20
C LEU A 529 16.17 24.72 -1.63
N TYR A 530 15.58 25.80 -2.18
CA TYR A 530 15.93 26.29 -3.52
C TYR A 530 17.41 26.66 -3.63
N GLU A 531 17.96 27.40 -2.67
CA GLU A 531 19.36 27.87 -2.67
C GLU A 531 20.37 26.71 -2.60
N ARG A 532 19.96 25.53 -2.14
CA ARG A 532 20.84 24.34 -2.03
C ARG A 532 20.79 23.42 -3.24
N ILE A 533 19.89 23.65 -4.20
CA ILE A 533 19.81 22.88 -5.45
C ILE A 533 20.83 23.47 -6.45
N ASN A 534 21.69 22.62 -6.99
CA ASN A 534 22.61 22.99 -8.04
C ASN A 534 21.94 22.77 -9.41
N PHE A 535 21.47 23.84 -10.04
CA PHE A 535 20.90 23.80 -11.39
C PHE A 535 22.01 23.98 -12.44
N ILE A 536 22.20 22.95 -13.28
CA ILE A 536 23.17 22.89 -14.34
C ILE A 536 22.43 22.84 -15.68
N SER A 537 22.56 23.84 -16.52
CA SER A 537 21.93 23.84 -17.85
C SER A 537 23.00 23.60 -18.93
N LEU A 538 22.82 22.59 -19.76
CA LEU A 538 23.64 22.34 -20.93
C LEU A 538 23.16 23.21 -22.08
N SER A 539 23.71 24.43 -22.23
CA SER A 539 23.32 25.35 -23.28
C SER A 539 24.53 25.77 -24.11
N ASN A 540 24.29 26.32 -25.32
CA ASN A 540 25.31 26.78 -26.24
C ASN A 540 25.94 28.13 -25.81
N GLU A 541 25.89 28.47 -24.52
CA GLU A 541 26.56 29.68 -23.99
C GLU A 541 28.03 29.45 -23.77
N GLU A 542 28.85 30.53 -23.94
CA GLU A 542 30.31 30.45 -23.80
C GLU A 542 30.74 30.03 -22.40
N ARG A 543 30.01 30.40 -21.38
CA ARG A 543 30.28 29.99 -19.97
C ARG A 543 30.28 28.48 -19.73
N TYR A 544 29.60 27.70 -20.60
CA TYR A 544 29.54 26.25 -20.50
C TYR A 544 30.55 25.53 -21.40
N ARG A 545 31.46 26.26 -22.08
CA ARG A 545 32.49 25.68 -22.93
C ARG A 545 33.37 24.70 -22.13
N GLY A 546 33.46 23.47 -22.63
CA GLY A 546 34.26 22.42 -22.06
C GLY A 546 33.78 21.89 -20.71
N MET A 547 32.57 22.25 -20.26
CA MET A 547 32.00 21.76 -18.99
C MET A 547 31.97 20.24 -18.93
N LEU A 548 31.68 19.57 -20.04
CA LEU A 548 31.66 18.13 -20.20
C LEU A 548 32.89 17.58 -20.93
N ASP A 549 34.03 18.33 -20.98
CA ASP A 549 35.26 17.79 -21.54
C ASP A 549 35.77 16.63 -20.68
N PRO A 550 35.81 15.39 -21.22
CA PRO A 550 36.13 14.20 -20.44
C PRO A 550 37.52 14.23 -19.82
N LEU A 551 38.47 14.97 -20.42
CA LEU A 551 39.84 15.10 -19.91
C LEU A 551 39.92 15.99 -18.66
N LEU A 552 38.88 16.78 -18.34
CA LEU A 552 38.89 17.70 -17.21
C LEU A 552 38.39 17.04 -15.91
N PHE A 553 37.52 15.99 -15.98
CA PHE A 553 36.90 15.47 -14.77
C PHE A 553 36.83 13.93 -14.66
N LEU A 554 36.97 13.18 -15.77
CA LEU A 554 36.92 11.71 -15.69
C LEU A 554 38.28 11.15 -15.18
N PRO A 555 38.26 9.99 -14.49
CA PRO A 555 39.47 9.24 -14.17
C PRO A 555 40.28 8.89 -15.42
N ARG A 556 41.59 8.84 -15.30
CA ARG A 556 42.55 8.77 -16.43
C ARG A 556 42.14 7.77 -17.53
N GLU A 557 41.91 6.53 -17.19
CA GLU A 557 41.58 5.49 -18.19
C GLU A 557 40.25 5.77 -18.90
N GLN A 558 39.24 6.16 -18.15
CA GLN A 558 37.92 6.51 -18.70
C GLN A 558 38.00 7.79 -19.51
N ALA A 559 38.75 8.77 -19.06
CA ALA A 559 38.99 10.01 -19.78
C ALA A 559 39.62 9.77 -21.16
N ILE A 560 40.65 8.92 -21.25
CA ILE A 560 41.31 8.56 -22.53
C ILE A 560 40.31 7.87 -23.47
N GLN A 561 39.59 6.89 -22.98
CA GLN A 561 38.62 6.13 -23.78
C GLN A 561 37.48 7.03 -24.28
N THR A 562 36.88 7.83 -23.39
CA THR A 562 35.76 8.71 -23.74
C THR A 562 36.22 9.84 -24.68
N ALA A 563 37.37 10.44 -24.43
CA ALA A 563 37.95 11.46 -25.30
C ALA A 563 38.18 10.92 -26.71
N ARG A 564 38.74 9.72 -26.82
CA ARG A 564 38.92 9.03 -28.09
C ARG A 564 37.59 8.86 -28.84
N ASN A 565 36.58 8.32 -28.19
CA ASN A 565 35.27 8.09 -28.81
C ASN A 565 34.63 9.42 -29.27
N VAL A 566 34.67 10.47 -28.43
CA VAL A 566 34.15 11.80 -28.80
C VAL A 566 34.86 12.35 -30.04
N LEU A 567 36.18 12.21 -30.11
CA LEU A 567 36.97 12.73 -31.26
C LEU A 567 36.79 11.87 -32.50
N GLU A 568 36.61 10.52 -32.38
CA GLU A 568 36.27 9.63 -33.49
C GLU A 568 34.89 10.00 -34.08
N ASN A 569 33.89 10.29 -33.21
CA ASN A 569 32.55 10.73 -33.63
C ASN A 569 32.65 12.10 -34.36
N PHE A 570 33.34 13.09 -33.78
CA PHE A 570 33.48 14.42 -34.36
C PHE A 570 34.33 14.42 -35.65
N GLY A 571 35.25 13.46 -35.77
CA GLY A 571 36.05 13.25 -36.97
C GLY A 571 35.38 12.37 -38.04
N GLU A 572 34.14 11.90 -37.82
CA GLU A 572 33.41 10.97 -38.71
C GLU A 572 34.27 9.79 -39.16
N VAL A 573 35.02 9.21 -38.21
CA VAL A 573 35.96 8.10 -38.49
C VAL A 573 35.23 6.78 -38.57
N ASN A 574 34.68 6.46 -39.76
CA ASN A 574 33.94 5.23 -40.01
C ASN A 574 34.79 3.97 -40.00
N THR A 575 34.23 2.83 -39.62
CA THR A 575 34.91 1.57 -39.33
C THR A 575 35.49 0.83 -40.56
N ASP A 576 35.13 1.17 -41.78
CA ASP A 576 35.28 0.30 -42.95
C ASP A 576 36.44 0.66 -43.94
N SER A 577 37.30 1.59 -43.59
CA SER A 577 38.42 1.97 -44.45
C SER A 577 39.79 1.78 -43.78
N HIS A 578 40.82 1.42 -44.52
CA HIS A 578 42.20 1.39 -44.05
C HIS A 578 42.66 2.72 -43.46
N THR A 579 42.18 3.84 -43.99
CA THR A 579 42.43 5.17 -43.48
C THR A 579 41.73 5.44 -42.13
N ALA A 580 40.70 4.73 -41.76
CA ALA A 580 40.06 4.86 -40.46
C ALA A 580 40.95 4.33 -39.32
N SER A 581 41.68 3.21 -39.54
CA SER A 581 42.61 2.70 -38.55
C SER A 581 43.76 3.67 -38.21
N ASP A 582 44.30 4.31 -39.24
CA ASP A 582 45.38 5.31 -39.05
C ASP A 582 44.87 6.53 -38.29
N LYS A 583 43.66 7.03 -38.64
CA LYS A 583 43.03 8.16 -37.91
C LYS A 583 42.72 7.83 -36.46
N LYS A 584 42.22 6.62 -36.18
CA LYS A 584 41.97 6.16 -34.79
C LYS A 584 43.24 6.07 -33.98
N THR A 585 44.32 5.55 -34.59
CA THR A 585 45.65 5.50 -33.96
C THR A 585 46.19 6.90 -33.67
N LEU A 586 46.08 7.83 -34.65
CA LEU A 586 46.49 9.22 -34.48
C LEU A 586 45.72 9.93 -33.33
N ILE A 587 44.38 9.72 -33.25
CA ILE A 587 43.58 10.30 -32.20
C ILE A 587 44.02 9.75 -30.83
N LEU A 588 44.22 8.43 -30.71
CA LEU A 588 44.67 7.82 -29.45
C LEU A 588 46.05 8.36 -29.02
N GLU A 589 47.04 8.37 -29.92
CA GLU A 589 48.38 8.93 -29.65
C GLU A 589 48.29 10.41 -29.20
N ALA A 590 47.44 11.21 -29.84
CA ALA A 590 47.27 12.61 -29.50
C ALA A 590 46.63 12.76 -28.11
N VAL A 591 45.62 11.97 -27.76
CA VAL A 591 45.01 11.96 -26.43
C VAL A 591 46.02 11.57 -25.36
N GLU A 592 46.79 10.49 -25.57
CA GLU A 592 47.83 10.04 -24.64
C GLU A 592 48.95 11.07 -24.47
N ARG A 593 49.39 11.73 -25.55
CA ARG A 593 50.40 12.79 -25.51
C ARG A 593 49.92 13.95 -24.64
N VAL A 594 48.66 14.38 -24.78
CA VAL A 594 48.12 15.47 -23.95
C VAL A 594 47.96 15.00 -22.50
N MET A 595 47.50 13.78 -22.25
CA MET A 595 47.35 13.24 -20.90
C MET A 595 48.70 13.07 -20.17
N ASN A 596 49.79 12.80 -20.87
CA ASN A 596 51.14 12.70 -20.34
C ASN A 596 51.85 14.06 -20.25
N GLY A 597 51.34 15.10 -20.92
CA GLY A 597 51.91 16.45 -20.94
C GLY A 597 51.76 17.20 -19.60
N LYS A 598 52.36 18.39 -19.49
CA LYS A 598 52.17 19.30 -18.35
C LYS A 598 51.02 20.30 -18.61
N GLY A 599 50.35 20.77 -17.54
CA GLY A 599 49.26 21.74 -17.61
C GLY A 599 47.89 21.16 -17.66
N LYS A 600 46.86 22.01 -17.87
CA LYS A 600 45.44 21.62 -17.93
C LYS A 600 45.18 20.72 -19.14
N LYS A 601 44.44 19.66 -18.97
CA LYS A 601 44.13 18.68 -20.00
C LYS A 601 42.74 18.96 -20.57
N HIS A 602 42.62 19.15 -21.88
CA HIS A 602 41.34 19.37 -22.54
C HIS A 602 41.39 18.99 -24.03
N LEU A 603 40.24 18.72 -24.63
CA LEU A 603 40.13 18.21 -26.00
C LEU A 603 40.66 19.17 -27.04
N THR A 604 40.57 20.49 -26.85
CA THR A 604 41.15 21.47 -27.81
C THR A 604 42.67 21.31 -27.97
N LYS A 605 43.40 20.97 -26.89
CA LYS A 605 44.84 20.64 -27.01
C LYS A 605 45.09 19.37 -27.81
N VAL A 606 44.23 18.40 -27.69
CA VAL A 606 44.33 17.18 -28.50
C VAL A 606 44.13 17.49 -29.98
N ILE A 607 43.15 18.35 -30.31
CA ILE A 607 42.92 18.83 -31.69
C ILE A 607 44.16 19.55 -32.24
N GLU A 608 44.87 20.34 -31.42
CA GLU A 608 46.11 21.00 -31.82
C GLU A 608 47.22 19.97 -32.16
N VAL A 609 47.36 18.91 -31.37
CA VAL A 609 48.33 17.82 -31.64
C VAL A 609 47.91 17.05 -32.94
N ILE A 610 46.62 16.79 -33.14
CA ILE A 610 46.15 16.16 -34.39
C ILE A 610 46.44 17.05 -35.58
N ARG A 611 46.31 18.38 -35.46
CA ARG A 611 46.58 19.36 -36.55
C ARG A 611 48.02 19.32 -37.05
N GLU A 612 48.97 18.97 -36.19
CA GLU A 612 50.39 18.82 -36.57
C GLU A 612 50.60 17.70 -37.61
N LYS A 613 49.78 16.60 -37.55
CA LYS A 613 49.90 15.41 -38.39
C LYS A 613 48.83 15.31 -39.49
N ASP A 614 47.57 15.66 -39.18
CA ASP A 614 46.40 15.65 -40.07
C ASP A 614 45.57 16.96 -39.92
N PRO A 615 45.86 18.01 -40.71
CA PRO A 615 45.13 19.28 -40.63
C PRO A 615 43.64 19.15 -41.08
N GLN A 616 43.34 18.18 -41.94
CA GLN A 616 41.97 18.01 -42.42
C GLN A 616 41.06 17.38 -41.35
N LEU A 617 41.53 16.35 -40.69
CA LEU A 617 40.85 15.75 -39.55
C LEU A 617 40.66 16.76 -38.41
N ALA A 618 41.72 17.53 -38.07
CA ALA A 618 41.63 18.57 -37.06
C ALA A 618 40.63 19.67 -37.44
N LYS A 619 40.50 20.03 -38.72
CA LYS A 619 39.49 21.01 -39.19
C LYS A 619 38.06 20.46 -39.06
N LEU A 620 37.83 19.19 -39.37
CA LEU A 620 36.55 18.55 -39.25
C LEU A 620 36.08 18.54 -37.78
N ILE A 621 36.93 18.02 -36.88
CA ILE A 621 36.67 18.00 -35.43
C ILE A 621 36.44 19.44 -34.90
N SER A 622 37.25 20.43 -35.35
CA SER A 622 37.09 21.83 -34.94
C SER A 622 35.75 22.44 -35.38
N GLY A 623 35.07 21.88 -36.40
CA GLY A 623 33.74 22.32 -36.82
C GLY A 623 32.70 22.25 -35.69
N HIS A 624 32.88 21.37 -34.72
CA HIS A 624 32.02 21.21 -33.54
C HIS A 624 32.23 22.27 -32.44
N HIS A 625 33.18 23.22 -32.63
CA HIS A 625 33.28 24.40 -31.75
C HIS A 625 32.02 25.31 -31.81
N MET A 626 31.22 25.18 -32.83
CA MET A 626 29.89 25.80 -32.93
C MET A 626 28.82 24.85 -32.43
N GLY A 627 27.70 25.40 -31.95
CA GLY A 627 26.62 24.62 -31.44
C GLY A 627 26.92 23.95 -30.09
N LEU A 628 26.25 22.85 -29.81
CA LEU A 628 26.37 22.11 -28.55
C LEU A 628 27.72 21.40 -28.38
N GLY A 629 28.42 21.10 -29.47
CA GLY A 629 29.74 20.44 -29.40
C GLY A 629 30.77 21.21 -28.59
N LYS A 630 30.62 22.55 -28.44
CA LYS A 630 31.56 23.35 -27.61
C LYS A 630 31.54 22.96 -26.13
N ILE A 631 30.45 22.35 -25.63
CA ILE A 631 30.35 21.89 -24.23
C ILE A 631 31.36 20.78 -23.95
N LEU A 632 31.73 19.99 -24.99
CA LEU A 632 32.76 18.94 -24.91
C LEU A 632 34.17 19.48 -25.19
N LEU A 633 34.30 20.54 -25.95
CA LEU A 633 35.59 21.06 -26.42
C LEU A 633 36.12 22.15 -25.47
N GLY A 634 36.75 21.74 -24.38
CA GLY A 634 37.30 22.61 -23.35
C GLY A 634 38.54 23.36 -23.81
N ASN A 635 38.88 24.40 -23.06
CA ASN A 635 40.09 25.22 -23.21
C ASN A 635 40.74 25.45 -21.83
N ASP A 636 41.84 26.23 -21.78
CA ASP A 636 42.56 26.51 -20.53
C ASP A 636 41.68 27.22 -19.47
N TYR A 637 40.63 27.92 -19.86
CA TYR A 637 39.70 28.64 -18.99
C TYR A 637 38.42 27.82 -18.64
N SER A 638 38.20 26.69 -19.27
CA SER A 638 37.03 25.87 -19.04
C SER A 638 37.01 25.27 -17.62
N GLU A 639 35.90 25.37 -16.94
CA GLU A 639 35.65 24.69 -15.67
C GLU A 639 34.83 23.45 -15.90
N PRO A 640 35.25 22.28 -15.33
CA PRO A 640 34.51 21.06 -15.46
C PRO A 640 33.20 21.12 -14.66
N ILE A 641 32.24 20.31 -15.05
CA ILE A 641 31.04 20.08 -14.25
C ILE A 641 31.43 19.60 -12.86
N ARG A 642 30.79 20.17 -11.84
CA ARG A 642 31.03 19.81 -10.45
C ARG A 642 29.68 19.47 -9.80
N PHE A 643 29.63 18.34 -9.13
CA PHE A 643 28.53 17.96 -8.27
C PHE A 643 28.87 18.33 -6.82
N GLU A 644 28.99 19.65 -6.56
CA GLU A 644 29.40 20.17 -5.25
C GLU A 644 28.28 20.03 -4.21
N ASN A 645 27.05 20.07 -4.65
CA ASN A 645 25.89 19.96 -3.77
C ASN A 645 25.38 18.51 -3.71
N GLN A 646 24.66 18.21 -2.65
CA GLN A 646 23.95 16.93 -2.54
C GLN A 646 22.92 16.77 -3.65
N ILE A 647 22.30 17.88 -4.12
CA ILE A 647 21.24 17.86 -5.13
C ILE A 647 21.73 18.56 -6.40
N ASN A 648 21.69 17.83 -7.50
CA ASN A 648 22.10 18.34 -8.81
C ASN A 648 20.99 18.09 -9.83
N VAL A 649 20.56 19.13 -10.52
CA VAL A 649 19.58 19.09 -11.61
C VAL A 649 20.31 19.42 -12.90
N LEU A 650 20.37 18.47 -13.83
CA LEU A 650 21.02 18.59 -15.12
C LEU A 650 19.98 18.83 -16.21
N GLY A 651 19.84 20.04 -16.67
CA GLY A 651 19.01 20.42 -17.81
C GLY A 651 19.69 20.08 -19.13
N THR A 652 19.06 19.27 -19.97
CA THR A 652 19.59 18.83 -21.26
C THR A 652 18.77 19.35 -22.44
N GLN A 653 18.09 20.48 -22.28
CA GLN A 653 17.25 21.07 -23.32
C GLN A 653 18.06 21.42 -24.59
N GLY A 654 17.53 21.02 -25.75
CA GLY A 654 18.17 21.26 -27.05
C GLY A 654 19.14 20.18 -27.49
N LEU A 655 19.33 19.12 -26.68
CA LEU A 655 20.11 17.96 -27.07
C LEU A 655 19.40 17.20 -28.18
N MET A 656 19.98 17.15 -29.38
CA MET A 656 19.46 16.38 -30.51
C MET A 656 20.08 14.98 -30.49
N ILE A 657 19.30 14.00 -30.01
CA ILE A 657 19.72 12.59 -29.99
C ILE A 657 19.12 11.94 -31.26
N PRO A 658 19.96 11.37 -32.17
CA PRO A 658 19.42 10.72 -33.36
C PRO A 658 18.79 9.37 -33.02
N THR A 659 17.73 9.03 -33.74
CA THR A 659 17.11 7.70 -33.68
C THR A 659 18.03 6.64 -34.31
N GLN A 660 17.80 5.34 -33.99
CA GLN A 660 18.59 4.24 -34.57
C GLN A 660 18.53 4.23 -36.10
N ALA A 661 17.37 4.52 -36.70
CA ALA A 661 17.22 4.63 -38.14
C ALA A 661 18.07 5.74 -38.77
N GLU A 662 18.22 6.88 -38.09
CA GLU A 662 19.12 7.97 -38.54
C GLU A 662 20.58 7.57 -38.41
N ILE A 663 20.97 6.88 -37.35
CA ILE A 663 22.32 6.34 -37.16
C ILE A 663 22.66 5.33 -38.26
N ASP A 664 21.75 4.39 -38.53
CA ASP A 664 21.92 3.36 -39.59
C ASP A 664 21.97 3.98 -40.99
N SER A 665 21.32 5.12 -41.19
CA SER A 665 21.39 5.85 -42.45
C SER A 665 22.75 6.48 -42.73
N GLY A 666 23.59 6.65 -41.73
CA GLY A 666 24.90 7.31 -41.81
C GLY A 666 24.84 8.81 -42.12
N ARG A 667 23.68 9.46 -42.05
CA ARG A 667 23.46 10.86 -42.37
C ARG A 667 23.11 11.67 -41.14
N LEU A 668 24.08 11.89 -40.30
CA LEU A 668 23.91 12.70 -39.07
C LEU A 668 24.41 14.12 -39.30
N ASN A 669 23.71 15.10 -38.74
CA ASN A 669 24.22 16.49 -38.68
C ASN A 669 25.14 16.70 -37.45
N ASN A 670 25.86 17.83 -37.42
CA ASN A 670 26.81 18.12 -36.35
C ASN A 670 26.14 18.17 -34.96
N GLU A 671 24.93 18.63 -34.85
CA GLU A 671 24.18 18.69 -33.57
C GLU A 671 23.80 17.29 -33.08
N GLN A 672 23.43 16.37 -33.99
CA GLN A 672 23.15 14.98 -33.67
C GLN A 672 24.41 14.23 -33.22
N ILE A 673 25.54 14.46 -33.90
CA ILE A 673 26.86 13.89 -33.53
C ILE A 673 27.30 14.42 -32.16
N ALA A 674 27.12 15.72 -31.92
CA ALA A 674 27.42 16.34 -30.61
C ALA A 674 26.48 15.76 -29.53
N GLY A 675 25.20 15.60 -29.83
CA GLY A 675 24.21 15.00 -28.94
C GLY A 675 24.58 13.58 -28.49
N MET A 676 24.97 12.71 -29.42
CA MET A 676 25.46 11.35 -29.09
C MET A 676 26.70 11.39 -28.20
N SER A 677 27.66 12.26 -28.51
CA SER A 677 28.92 12.37 -27.77
C SER A 677 28.70 12.95 -26.35
N ILE A 678 27.77 13.92 -26.19
CA ILE A 678 27.35 14.44 -24.88
C ILE A 678 26.68 13.33 -24.06
N MET A 679 25.82 12.53 -24.68
CA MET A 679 25.18 11.39 -24.03
C MET A 679 26.17 10.38 -23.51
N GLU A 680 27.21 10.04 -24.29
CA GLU A 680 28.26 9.11 -23.82
C GLU A 680 29.00 9.66 -22.59
N VAL A 681 29.28 10.98 -22.56
CA VAL A 681 29.91 11.61 -21.40
C VAL A 681 28.97 11.61 -20.18
N ILE A 682 27.69 11.93 -20.36
CA ILE A 682 26.68 11.84 -19.28
C ILE A 682 26.62 10.41 -18.72
N MET A 683 26.70 9.37 -19.56
CA MET A 683 26.77 7.97 -19.15
C MET A 683 27.95 7.69 -18.22
N LYS A 684 29.15 8.14 -18.59
CA LYS A 684 30.33 7.96 -17.74
C LYS A 684 30.22 8.75 -16.43
N MET A 685 29.60 9.91 -16.50
CA MET A 685 29.36 10.77 -15.35
C MET A 685 28.37 10.14 -14.37
N THR A 686 27.26 9.58 -14.84
CA THR A 686 26.30 8.87 -13.99
C THR A 686 26.93 7.64 -13.33
N TYR A 687 27.78 6.94 -14.06
CA TYR A 687 28.54 5.81 -13.51
C TYR A 687 29.46 6.27 -12.35
N ILE A 688 30.24 7.34 -12.54
CA ILE A 688 31.11 7.87 -11.48
C ILE A 688 30.32 8.38 -10.29
N PHE A 689 29.20 9.06 -10.56
CA PHE A 689 28.28 9.52 -9.52
C PHE A 689 27.77 8.38 -8.64
N SER A 690 27.57 7.19 -9.20
CA SER A 690 27.04 5.98 -8.52
C SER A 690 28.13 5.10 -7.87
N THR A 691 29.44 5.35 -8.08
CA THR A 691 30.50 4.43 -7.62
C THR A 691 30.94 4.62 -6.17
N ASP A 692 30.58 5.72 -5.51
CA ASP A 692 30.89 5.88 -4.09
C ASP A 692 29.95 5.04 -3.23
N LYS A 693 30.46 3.89 -2.75
CA LYS A 693 29.69 2.95 -1.92
C LYS A 693 29.39 3.44 -0.52
N ASN A 694 29.97 4.56 -0.11
CA ASN A 694 29.76 5.13 1.23
C ASN A 694 28.58 6.12 1.26
N GLU A 695 28.09 6.53 0.09
CA GLU A 695 26.97 7.47 -0.05
C GLU A 695 25.79 6.81 -0.78
N ASP A 696 24.62 6.86 -0.18
CA ASP A 696 23.38 6.50 -0.87
C ASP A 696 23.10 7.52 -1.97
N ALA A 697 22.86 7.04 -3.21
CA ALA A 697 22.62 7.91 -4.35
C ALA A 697 21.32 7.58 -5.07
N ALA A 698 20.73 8.59 -5.69
CA ALA A 698 19.56 8.45 -6.57
C ALA A 698 19.86 9.13 -7.92
N ILE A 699 19.58 8.42 -9.02
CA ILE A 699 19.64 8.98 -10.37
C ILE A 699 18.24 8.93 -10.96
N ILE A 700 17.73 10.08 -11.36
CA ILE A 700 16.37 10.23 -11.88
C ILE A 700 16.46 10.65 -13.35
N PHE A 701 15.94 9.82 -14.25
CA PHE A 701 15.80 10.14 -15.67
C PHE A 701 14.34 10.56 -15.92
N ASP A 702 14.08 11.86 -16.00
CA ASP A 702 12.78 12.37 -16.41
C ASP A 702 12.70 12.31 -17.95
N GLU A 703 11.68 11.58 -18.45
CA GLU A 703 11.53 11.33 -19.89
C GLU A 703 12.64 10.46 -20.52
N ALA A 704 12.84 9.25 -19.96
CA ALA A 704 13.86 8.29 -20.40
C ALA A 704 13.76 7.89 -21.90
N LYS A 705 12.62 8.14 -22.56
CA LYS A 705 12.40 7.80 -23.97
C LYS A 705 13.48 8.32 -24.91
N GLY A 706 13.95 9.56 -24.71
CA GLY A 706 15.03 10.12 -25.52
C GLY A 706 16.35 9.33 -25.42
N PHE A 707 16.55 8.63 -24.30
CA PHE A 707 17.69 7.73 -24.09
C PHE A 707 17.42 6.35 -24.66
N GLU A 708 16.18 5.87 -24.56
CA GLU A 708 15.74 4.52 -25.00
C GLU A 708 15.73 4.36 -26.52
N ASP A 709 15.56 5.44 -27.26
CA ASP A 709 15.53 5.44 -28.73
C ASP A 709 16.90 5.16 -29.38
N THR A 710 17.99 5.07 -28.60
CA THR A 710 19.35 4.78 -29.08
C THR A 710 19.95 3.55 -28.39
N ALA A 711 20.76 2.77 -29.12
CA ALA A 711 21.44 1.59 -28.57
C ALA A 711 22.35 1.94 -27.37
N GLN A 712 23.05 3.07 -27.42
CA GLN A 712 23.92 3.56 -26.35
C GLN A 712 23.09 3.94 -25.10
N GLY A 713 21.96 4.62 -25.30
CA GLY A 713 21.09 5.02 -24.21
C GLY A 713 20.38 3.81 -23.56
N GLN A 714 19.94 2.84 -24.36
CA GLN A 714 19.41 1.56 -23.83
C GLN A 714 20.46 0.82 -22.99
N PHE A 715 21.69 0.74 -23.49
CA PHE A 715 22.80 0.12 -22.75
C PHE A 715 23.08 0.86 -21.44
N LEU A 716 23.05 2.21 -21.44
CA LEU A 716 23.21 3.01 -20.22
C LEU A 716 22.17 2.64 -19.17
N ILE A 717 20.89 2.65 -19.56
CA ILE A 717 19.78 2.39 -18.65
C ILE A 717 19.90 0.98 -18.08
N GLU A 718 20.13 -0.02 -18.92
CA GLU A 718 20.30 -1.41 -18.47
C GLU A 718 21.51 -1.60 -17.56
N ASP A 719 22.65 -1.00 -17.91
CA ASP A 719 23.87 -1.06 -17.10
C ASP A 719 23.67 -0.35 -15.75
N SER A 720 22.96 0.80 -15.75
CA SER A 720 22.63 1.54 -14.53
C SER A 720 21.70 0.74 -13.61
N LEU A 721 20.65 0.10 -14.17
CA LEU A 721 19.73 -0.75 -13.42
C LEU A 721 20.44 -1.96 -12.79
N ARG A 722 21.30 -2.63 -13.55
CA ARG A 722 22.09 -3.78 -13.05
C ARG A 722 23.11 -3.40 -12.00
N LYS A 723 23.78 -2.27 -12.18
CA LYS A 723 24.82 -1.77 -11.27
C LYS A 723 24.27 -1.03 -10.05
N GLY A 724 23.08 -0.49 -10.14
CA GLY A 724 22.41 0.22 -9.03
C GLY A 724 22.40 -0.63 -7.76
N ARG A 725 22.12 -1.94 -7.90
CA ARG A 725 22.16 -2.89 -6.78
C ARG A 725 23.57 -2.97 -6.14
N ALA A 726 24.62 -3.06 -6.95
CA ALA A 726 25.99 -3.23 -6.47
C ALA A 726 26.59 -1.94 -5.88
N ASN A 727 26.08 -0.78 -6.33
CA ASN A 727 26.62 0.55 -6.01
C ASN A 727 25.76 1.35 -5.04
N VAL A 728 24.75 0.75 -4.38
CA VAL A 728 23.86 1.44 -3.43
C VAL A 728 23.14 2.66 -4.06
N THR A 729 22.90 2.64 -5.37
CA THR A 729 22.25 3.71 -6.13
C THR A 729 20.85 3.27 -6.57
N ASP A 730 19.84 4.13 -6.33
CA ASP A 730 18.48 3.94 -6.81
C ASP A 730 18.28 4.62 -8.15
N ILE A 731 17.74 3.90 -9.12
CA ILE A 731 17.47 4.42 -10.46
C ILE A 731 15.97 4.63 -10.61
N TYR A 732 15.57 5.85 -10.96
CA TYR A 732 14.20 6.21 -11.27
C TYR A 732 14.06 6.48 -12.76
N LEU A 733 13.23 5.71 -13.43
CA LEU A 733 12.96 5.84 -14.86
C LEU A 733 11.55 6.35 -15.08
N VAL A 734 11.41 7.43 -15.82
CA VAL A 734 10.11 7.97 -16.23
C VAL A 734 9.97 7.85 -17.73
N THR A 735 8.97 7.08 -18.20
CA THR A 735 8.78 6.84 -19.63
C THR A 735 7.32 6.89 -20.03
N GLN A 736 7.08 7.17 -21.31
CA GLN A 736 5.77 7.04 -21.95
C GLN A 736 5.65 5.71 -22.70
N ALA A 737 6.77 5.05 -23.02
CA ALA A 737 6.83 3.81 -23.77
C ALA A 737 6.85 2.61 -22.83
N PHE A 738 5.74 1.88 -22.80
CA PHE A 738 5.58 0.70 -21.96
C PHE A 738 6.31 -0.54 -22.51
N MET A 739 6.40 -0.66 -23.84
CA MET A 739 6.82 -1.89 -24.52
C MET A 739 8.25 -2.33 -24.24
N ASP A 740 9.13 -1.41 -23.80
CA ASP A 740 10.56 -1.69 -23.68
C ASP A 740 10.93 -2.40 -22.38
N TYR A 741 10.04 -2.41 -21.40
CA TYR A 741 10.26 -2.98 -20.06
C TYR A 741 9.46 -4.26 -19.77
N ASP A 742 8.61 -4.73 -20.73
CA ASP A 742 7.78 -5.93 -20.55
C ASP A 742 8.55 -7.25 -20.77
N ARG A 743 9.87 -7.19 -20.95
CA ARG A 743 10.73 -8.37 -21.02
C ARG A 743 11.08 -8.85 -19.61
N GLU A 744 11.06 -10.17 -19.38
CA GLU A 744 11.30 -10.74 -18.04
C GLU A 744 12.66 -10.34 -17.44
N ASP A 745 13.72 -10.30 -18.29
CA ASP A 745 15.05 -9.87 -17.86
C ASP A 745 15.12 -8.42 -17.36
N LYS A 746 14.18 -7.57 -17.77
CA LYS A 746 14.07 -6.17 -17.30
C LYS A 746 13.10 -6.03 -16.13
N LYS A 747 12.02 -6.83 -16.09
CA LYS A 747 11.06 -6.85 -14.97
C LYS A 747 11.75 -7.14 -13.64
N GLU A 748 12.67 -8.10 -13.62
CA GLU A 748 13.45 -8.51 -12.44
C GLU A 748 14.40 -7.41 -11.91
N LEU A 749 14.73 -6.42 -12.74
CA LEU A 749 15.55 -5.28 -12.32
C LEU A 749 14.75 -4.17 -11.64
N LEU A 750 13.42 -4.25 -11.63
CA LEU A 750 12.51 -3.20 -11.17
C LEU A 750 11.77 -3.66 -9.92
N SER A 751 12.04 -3.03 -8.79
CA SER A 751 11.39 -3.35 -7.51
C SER A 751 10.09 -2.59 -7.29
N TYR A 752 10.00 -1.38 -7.83
CA TYR A 752 8.83 -0.51 -7.69
C TYR A 752 8.32 -0.10 -9.06
N LYS A 753 6.99 -0.15 -9.24
CA LYS A 753 6.36 0.19 -10.51
C LYS A 753 5.15 1.09 -10.29
N PHE A 754 5.07 2.16 -11.07
CA PHE A 754 3.92 3.07 -11.10
C PHE A 754 3.37 3.11 -12.51
N ALA A 755 2.06 2.88 -12.68
CA ALA A 755 1.39 2.98 -13.96
C ALA A 755 0.20 3.94 -13.88
N PHE A 756 0.30 5.07 -14.57
CA PHE A 756 -0.82 5.98 -14.80
C PHE A 756 -1.72 5.45 -15.92
N ARG A 757 -2.99 5.82 -15.90
CA ARG A 757 -4.02 5.28 -16.77
C ARG A 757 -3.67 5.40 -18.28
N PRO A 758 -3.49 4.27 -19.00
CA PRO A 758 -3.40 4.28 -20.45
C PRO A 758 -4.76 4.53 -21.09
N ASN A 759 -4.76 5.20 -22.26
CA ASN A 759 -5.99 5.53 -22.97
C ASN A 759 -6.57 4.36 -23.81
N GLN A 760 -5.72 3.40 -24.22
CA GLN A 760 -6.10 2.30 -25.09
C GLN A 760 -6.23 1.00 -24.30
N LYS A 761 -7.25 0.19 -24.59
CA LYS A 761 -7.51 -1.09 -23.90
C LYS A 761 -6.33 -2.06 -24.00
N GLU A 762 -5.72 -2.20 -25.18
CA GLU A 762 -4.53 -3.05 -25.36
C GLU A 762 -3.35 -2.64 -24.47
N ALA A 763 -3.16 -1.34 -24.26
CA ALA A 763 -2.13 -0.83 -23.35
C ALA A 763 -2.49 -1.10 -21.88
N GLN A 764 -3.78 -1.08 -21.54
CA GLN A 764 -4.25 -1.45 -20.20
C GLN A 764 -4.01 -2.93 -19.90
N GLU A 765 -4.31 -3.83 -20.84
CA GLU A 765 -4.05 -5.27 -20.70
C GLU A 765 -2.55 -5.55 -20.52
N LYS A 766 -1.68 -4.86 -21.26
CA LYS A 766 -0.23 -4.96 -21.09
C LYS A 766 0.25 -4.47 -19.73
N VAL A 767 -0.32 -3.37 -19.23
CA VAL A 767 -0.02 -2.88 -17.87
C VAL A 767 -0.39 -3.93 -16.85
N LEU A 768 -1.59 -4.52 -16.91
CA LEU A 768 -1.99 -5.58 -15.99
C LEU A 768 -1.01 -6.75 -16.01
N HIS A 769 -0.66 -7.25 -17.20
CA HIS A 769 0.32 -8.33 -17.36
C HIS A 769 1.69 -7.97 -16.75
N PHE A 770 2.17 -6.74 -16.97
CA PHE A 770 3.43 -6.26 -16.40
C PHE A 770 3.44 -6.19 -14.88
N PHE A 771 2.27 -5.94 -14.27
CA PHE A 771 2.07 -5.93 -12.82
C PHE A 771 1.76 -7.34 -12.26
N GLY A 772 1.76 -8.39 -13.10
CA GLY A 772 1.42 -9.75 -12.70
C GLY A 772 -0.07 -9.91 -12.36
N MET A 773 -0.92 -9.05 -12.92
CA MET A 773 -2.37 -9.07 -12.69
C MET A 773 -3.12 -9.68 -13.87
N GLU A 774 -4.21 -10.40 -13.60
CA GLU A 774 -5.08 -10.92 -14.65
C GLU A 774 -5.80 -9.83 -15.41
N SER A 775 -5.95 -9.99 -16.75
CA SER A 775 -6.71 -9.09 -17.62
C SER A 775 -8.22 -9.41 -17.60
N ASN A 776 -8.80 -9.47 -16.38
CA ASN A 776 -10.23 -9.65 -16.22
C ASN A 776 -11.00 -8.31 -16.25
N SER A 777 -12.33 -8.37 -16.31
CA SER A 777 -13.17 -7.17 -16.40
C SER A 777 -13.03 -6.23 -15.20
N ALA A 778 -12.82 -6.77 -14.01
CA ALA A 778 -12.68 -5.99 -12.78
C ALA A 778 -11.36 -5.22 -12.76
N ASN A 779 -10.24 -5.84 -13.18
CA ASN A 779 -8.93 -5.18 -13.24
C ASN A 779 -8.89 -4.12 -14.36
N LEU A 780 -9.52 -4.39 -15.51
CA LEU A 780 -9.66 -3.40 -16.59
C LEU A 780 -10.50 -2.20 -16.13
N GLN A 781 -11.59 -2.44 -15.39
CA GLN A 781 -12.41 -1.37 -14.84
C GLN A 781 -11.61 -0.53 -13.84
N LEU A 782 -10.84 -1.16 -12.95
CA LEU A 782 -9.99 -0.47 -11.98
C LEU A 782 -9.03 0.51 -12.67
N ILE A 783 -8.33 0.08 -13.74
CA ILE A 783 -7.45 0.97 -14.49
C ILE A 783 -8.23 2.10 -15.16
N ASN A 784 -9.41 1.82 -15.72
CA ASN A 784 -10.25 2.82 -16.37
C ASN A 784 -10.79 3.89 -15.41
N GLU A 785 -10.97 3.56 -14.15
CA GLU A 785 -11.47 4.46 -13.11
C GLU A 785 -10.38 5.38 -12.54
N LEU A 786 -9.09 5.09 -12.79
CA LEU A 786 -7.98 5.96 -12.40
C LEU A 786 -8.15 7.37 -13.01
N LYS A 787 -7.91 8.39 -12.21
CA LYS A 787 -7.97 9.82 -12.59
C LYS A 787 -6.56 10.40 -12.74
N SER A 788 -6.45 11.60 -13.28
CA SER A 788 -5.17 12.33 -13.25
C SER A 788 -4.72 12.51 -11.80
N GLY A 789 -3.44 12.21 -11.50
CA GLY A 789 -2.89 12.20 -10.14
C GLY A 789 -3.15 10.91 -9.37
N THR A 790 -3.76 9.89 -10.00
CA THR A 790 -3.86 8.54 -9.43
C THR A 790 -3.16 7.52 -10.33
N CYS A 791 -2.60 6.46 -9.75
CA CYS A 791 -1.90 5.42 -10.49
C CYS A 791 -2.03 4.05 -9.82
N LEU A 792 -1.77 2.99 -10.57
CA LEU A 792 -1.52 1.66 -10.02
C LEU A 792 -0.06 1.62 -9.52
N PHE A 793 0.15 1.18 -8.31
CA PHE A 793 1.47 1.07 -7.68
C PHE A 793 1.75 -0.38 -7.25
N GLN A 794 2.94 -0.88 -7.61
CA GLN A 794 3.50 -2.14 -7.13
C GLN A 794 4.74 -1.88 -6.31
N ASP A 795 4.82 -2.45 -5.12
CA ASP A 795 5.96 -2.33 -4.23
C ASP A 795 6.97 -3.51 -4.34
N HIS A 796 8.02 -3.43 -3.54
CA HIS A 796 9.13 -4.42 -3.48
C HIS A 796 8.71 -5.84 -3.08
N ARG A 797 7.51 -6.03 -2.54
CA ARG A 797 6.92 -7.33 -2.21
C ARG A 797 5.98 -7.85 -3.30
N GLY A 798 5.84 -7.12 -4.40
CA GLY A 798 4.92 -7.44 -5.49
C GLY A 798 3.46 -7.11 -5.20
N ARG A 799 3.17 -6.34 -4.14
CA ARG A 799 1.81 -5.95 -3.76
C ARG A 799 1.32 -4.82 -4.67
N ASN A 800 0.13 -4.98 -5.24
CA ASN A 800 -0.49 -4.02 -6.15
C ASN A 800 -1.63 -3.27 -5.46
N GLN A 801 -1.63 -1.93 -5.51
CA GLN A 801 -2.77 -1.11 -5.07
C GLN A 801 -2.92 0.13 -5.95
N PRO A 802 -4.14 0.60 -6.21
CA PRO A 802 -4.38 1.93 -6.77
C PRO A 802 -4.12 2.97 -5.68
N ILE A 803 -3.36 4.00 -6.02
CA ILE A 803 -3.01 5.07 -5.08
C ILE A 803 -3.34 6.46 -5.65
N ALA A 804 -3.66 7.39 -4.77
CA ALA A 804 -3.77 8.82 -5.05
C ALA A 804 -2.51 9.52 -4.53
N ILE A 805 -1.85 10.29 -5.40
CA ILE A 805 -0.65 11.06 -5.03
C ILE A 805 -1.08 12.30 -4.25
N ASP A 806 -0.43 12.53 -3.11
CA ASP A 806 -0.71 13.64 -2.22
C ASP A 806 0.50 14.57 -2.11
N VAL A 807 0.41 15.74 -2.75
CA VAL A 807 1.44 16.78 -2.63
C VAL A 807 1.04 17.73 -1.52
N LEU A 808 1.52 17.46 -0.31
CA LEU A 808 1.10 18.10 0.94
C LEU A 808 1.35 19.63 1.00
N PHE A 809 2.32 20.15 0.22
CA PHE A 809 2.74 21.56 0.32
C PHE A 809 2.45 22.34 -0.96
N ASP A 810 1.70 23.42 -0.88
CA ASP A 810 1.37 24.32 -2.01
C ASP A 810 2.62 24.88 -2.72
N SER A 811 3.67 25.22 -1.96
CA SER A 811 4.93 25.71 -2.50
C SER A 811 5.62 24.64 -3.35
N TRP A 812 5.58 23.39 -2.91
CA TRP A 812 6.12 22.26 -3.66
C TRP A 812 5.27 21.98 -4.89
N LEU A 813 3.95 21.96 -4.74
CA LEU A 813 3.04 21.71 -5.86
C LEU A 813 3.29 22.72 -6.99
N LEU A 814 3.48 23.99 -6.69
CA LEU A 814 3.82 25.00 -7.71
C LEU A 814 5.20 24.77 -8.33
N ALA A 815 6.19 24.34 -7.54
CA ALA A 815 7.56 24.07 -8.01
C ALA A 815 7.68 22.85 -8.93
N ILE A 816 6.75 21.90 -8.85
CA ILE A 816 6.78 20.63 -9.60
C ILE A 816 5.70 20.49 -10.66
N SER A 817 4.69 21.37 -10.68
CA SER A 817 3.58 21.30 -11.66
C SER A 817 3.96 21.93 -13.00
N SER A 818 3.37 21.42 -14.08
CA SER A 818 3.60 21.88 -15.44
C SER A 818 2.89 23.23 -15.71
N THR A 819 3.47 24.03 -16.65
CA THR A 819 3.02 25.40 -16.95
C THR A 819 1.98 25.51 -18.04
N ASN A 820 1.25 24.48 -18.39
CA ASN A 820 0.18 24.63 -19.36
C ASN A 820 -0.90 25.58 -18.82
N LYS A 821 -1.36 26.53 -19.64
CA LYS A 821 -2.40 27.51 -19.25
C LYS A 821 -3.68 26.85 -18.70
N GLU A 822 -3.97 25.62 -19.15
CA GLU A 822 -5.07 24.81 -18.62
C GLU A 822 -4.82 24.34 -17.18
N ASP A 823 -3.57 24.03 -16.82
CA ASP A 823 -3.20 23.64 -15.46
C ASP A 823 -3.25 24.83 -14.49
N GLU A 824 -2.90 26.05 -14.95
CA GLU A 824 -3.07 27.28 -14.16
C GLU A 824 -4.55 27.57 -13.86
N ALA A 825 -5.43 27.36 -14.84
CA ALA A 825 -6.87 27.53 -14.67
C ALA A 825 -7.46 26.45 -13.73
N THR A 826 -7.01 25.22 -13.87
CA THR A 826 -7.41 24.10 -13.00
C THR A 826 -6.92 24.30 -11.57
N GLN A 827 -5.68 24.77 -11.38
CA GLN A 827 -5.14 25.13 -10.05
C GLN A 827 -5.89 26.31 -9.40
N GLN A 828 -6.29 27.31 -10.19
CA GLN A 828 -7.13 28.41 -9.68
C GLN A 828 -8.55 27.95 -9.31
N ALA A 829 -9.13 27.04 -10.10
CA ALA A 829 -10.43 26.45 -9.80
C ALA A 829 -10.39 25.60 -8.52
N LEU A 830 -9.36 24.78 -8.32
CA LEU A 830 -9.13 23.98 -7.12
C LEU A 830 -8.92 24.84 -5.87
N LYS A 831 -8.23 26.00 -6.00
CA LYS A 831 -8.08 26.97 -4.89
C LYS A 831 -9.37 27.68 -4.52
N LEU A 832 -10.25 27.92 -5.48
CA LEU A 832 -11.58 28.49 -5.24
C LEU A 832 -12.52 27.49 -4.56
N GLU A 833 -12.36 26.21 -4.81
CA GLU A 833 -13.11 25.14 -4.15
C GLU A 833 -12.61 24.85 -2.71
N GLN A 834 -11.33 25.08 -2.43
CA GLN A 834 -10.74 24.90 -1.08
C GLN A 834 -10.91 26.13 -0.16
N GLY A 835 -11.24 27.30 -0.70
CA GLY A 835 -11.40 28.57 0.03
C GLY A 835 -12.86 29.01 0.25
N GLY A 836 -13.84 28.12 -0.01
CA GLY A 836 -15.27 28.38 0.15
C GLY A 836 -15.87 27.70 1.37
#